data_ec56897c3f75358751742c7237bd49af
#
_entry.id   ec56897c3f75358751742c7237bd49af
#
_cell.length_a   1.000
_cell.length_b   1.000
_cell.length_c   1.000
_cell.angle_alpha   90.00
_cell.angle_beta   90.00
_cell.angle_gamma   90.00
#
_symmetry.space_group_name_H-M   'P 1'
#
loop_
_entity.id
_entity.type
_entity.pdbx_description
1 polymer ?
#
loop_
_entity_poly.entity_id
_entity_poly.type
_entity_poly.pdbx_seq_one_letter_code
_entity_poly.pdbx_strand_id
1 'polypeptide(L)'
;MRYPLVLGQGNFGSRDGDGAAAMRYTEARLTKISRLLLDEIDEGTVDFMPNYDGAFQEPQMLPARLPFVLLNGSSGIAVGMATEIPPHNIKEVAAACLMLLDKPEATLDDVMTVLPAPDFPMGGQIISKKDDIRDAYRTGRGTLKVRARYTFEEMQRGHWRLIVTELPPNTSAQRVLNEVGEITNPKVRPGKKTLSAEQQQAKAAMLALLDTVRDESDKETPTRLVFEPKTKNVDRDEFVNALLAQTSLESNVSINLVMVGSDGKPRQKALIDILNEWLAFRVQTVRRRTQFRLTKTVERIHILEGRHLVYLNLDEVIAIIREADDPKEALMARFPLSEIQVEDILEIRLRQLARLVGIKIEAELAELNKTKSSLERLLGSEKLMNNLIAKEIAQDAAEYGDERRTLVEEAARAEMGQSVLDEPVTVVISQKGFVRSRTGHGHDATVMTYKMGDAFGVAFECRTTDQMVAVADNGRVYTIAVSDLPSARGDGLPVNSFIDLEKGTNIIGYCVAKPDDRVVMATSEGMGFICQFKDLFARVRAGKNFIKAPEKGVKILPPQVVANGQTLLACLSEEGRLLIYDMNEVRTLPGGGKGVVLMDLNLTETLLLAKPIDVEGVLVTGIGRGGKEREYAVKKAVLEYHMGHRARKGKQLDIRWKATDLKPLPKKEAQTEDSQDTPQEPSETLF
;
A
#
# COMPACT_ATOMS: atom_id res chain seq x y z
N MET A 1 -16.37 -11.18 -7.98
CA MET A 1 -15.92 -12.55 -8.32
C MET A 1 -15.30 -12.55 -9.71
N ARG A 2 -14.16 -13.21 -9.88
CA ARG A 2 -13.47 -13.36 -11.16
C ARG A 2 -14.15 -14.44 -12.04
N TYR A 3 -14.61 -15.50 -11.38
CA TYR A 3 -15.27 -16.66 -11.99
C TYR A 3 -16.64 -16.88 -11.36
N PRO A 4 -17.73 -16.35 -11.95
CA PRO A 4 -19.07 -16.48 -11.41
C PRO A 4 -19.51 -17.94 -11.32
N LEU A 5 -20.02 -18.35 -10.17
CA LEU A 5 -20.52 -19.73 -9.92
C LEU A 5 -22.00 -19.87 -10.28
N VAL A 6 -22.74 -18.77 -10.29
CA VAL A 6 -24.15 -18.72 -10.62
C VAL A 6 -24.36 -17.73 -11.77
N LEU A 7 -25.11 -18.15 -12.77
CA LEU A 7 -25.56 -17.32 -13.87
C LEU A 7 -26.98 -16.89 -13.61
N GLY A 8 -27.20 -15.56 -13.54
CA GLY A 8 -28.52 -14.96 -13.45
C GLY A 8 -29.12 -14.69 -14.82
N GLN A 9 -30.45 -14.84 -14.94
CA GLN A 9 -31.22 -14.38 -16.08
C GLN A 9 -32.31 -13.42 -15.56
N GLY A 10 -32.37 -12.23 -16.16
CA GLY A 10 -33.19 -11.14 -15.69
C GLY A 10 -32.40 -9.99 -15.10
N ASN A 11 -33.06 -9.04 -14.44
CA ASN A 11 -32.42 -7.89 -13.82
C ASN A 11 -32.02 -8.20 -12.37
N PHE A 12 -30.72 -8.35 -12.12
CA PHE A 12 -30.10 -8.53 -10.80
C PHE A 12 -29.51 -7.25 -10.22
N GLY A 13 -29.83 -6.08 -10.81
CA GLY A 13 -29.21 -4.80 -10.47
C GLY A 13 -27.94 -4.51 -11.29
N SER A 14 -27.33 -3.36 -11.04
CA SER A 14 -26.08 -2.95 -11.67
C SER A 14 -25.00 -2.62 -10.65
N ARG A 15 -23.77 -2.45 -11.13
CA ARG A 15 -22.65 -1.96 -10.31
C ARG A 15 -22.80 -0.49 -9.89
N ASP A 16 -23.61 0.26 -10.60
CA ASP A 16 -23.90 1.67 -10.33
C ASP A 16 -24.98 1.87 -9.27
N GLY A 17 -25.53 0.77 -8.73
CA GLY A 17 -26.46 0.79 -7.62
C GLY A 17 -27.93 0.67 -8.03
N ASP A 18 -28.22 0.36 -9.29
CA ASP A 18 -29.59 0.09 -9.72
C ASP A 18 -30.16 -1.12 -8.99
N GLY A 19 -31.42 -1.02 -8.59
CA GLY A 19 -32.13 -2.07 -7.86
C GLY A 19 -32.39 -3.30 -8.72
N ALA A 20 -32.33 -4.49 -8.11
CA ALA A 20 -32.74 -5.73 -8.76
C ALA A 20 -34.30 -5.77 -8.96
N ALA A 21 -34.71 -6.51 -9.95
CA ALA A 21 -36.14 -6.85 -10.13
C ALA A 21 -36.64 -7.75 -8.97
N ALA A 22 -37.96 -7.82 -8.78
CA ALA A 22 -38.52 -8.78 -7.84
C ALA A 22 -38.14 -10.22 -8.23
N MET A 23 -37.82 -11.07 -7.24
CA MET A 23 -37.29 -12.42 -7.44
C MET A 23 -38.16 -13.31 -8.37
N ARG A 24 -39.48 -13.05 -8.47
CA ARG A 24 -40.39 -13.75 -9.39
C ARG A 24 -40.13 -13.51 -10.89
N TYR A 25 -39.32 -12.52 -11.22
CA TYR A 25 -38.91 -12.18 -12.60
C TYR A 25 -37.47 -12.58 -12.93
N THR A 26 -36.79 -13.23 -12.02
CA THR A 26 -35.41 -13.62 -12.19
C THR A 26 -35.24 -15.13 -12.06
N GLU A 27 -34.31 -15.68 -12.83
CA GLU A 27 -33.91 -17.08 -12.78
C GLU A 27 -32.43 -17.18 -12.51
N ALA A 28 -32.02 -18.27 -11.88
CA ALA A 28 -30.61 -18.53 -11.60
C ALA A 28 -30.29 -20.00 -11.89
N ARG A 29 -29.08 -20.24 -12.45
CA ARG A 29 -28.55 -21.58 -12.67
C ARG A 29 -27.06 -21.60 -12.38
N LEU A 30 -26.55 -22.80 -12.07
CA LEU A 30 -25.12 -22.99 -11.91
C LEU A 30 -24.38 -22.81 -13.26
N THR A 31 -23.23 -22.21 -13.21
CA THR A 31 -22.31 -22.12 -14.35
C THR A 31 -21.55 -23.44 -14.52
N LYS A 32 -20.90 -23.63 -15.66
CA LYS A 32 -20.06 -24.83 -15.88
C LYS A 32 -18.94 -24.96 -14.87
N ILE A 33 -18.30 -23.87 -14.47
CA ILE A 33 -17.18 -23.88 -13.52
C ILE A 33 -17.60 -24.30 -12.11
N SER A 34 -18.88 -24.18 -11.75
CA SER A 34 -19.40 -24.66 -10.45
C SER A 34 -19.23 -26.17 -10.26
N ARG A 35 -19.11 -26.92 -11.36
CA ARG A 35 -18.82 -28.35 -11.33
C ARG A 35 -17.50 -28.66 -10.63
N LEU A 36 -16.51 -27.77 -10.73
CA LEU A 36 -15.24 -27.93 -10.02
C LEU A 36 -15.37 -27.94 -8.49
N LEU A 37 -16.49 -27.46 -7.97
CA LEU A 37 -16.82 -27.52 -6.54
C LEU A 37 -17.69 -28.74 -6.17
N LEU A 38 -18.50 -29.28 -7.10
CA LEU A 38 -19.61 -30.15 -6.78
C LEU A 38 -19.47 -31.57 -7.32
N ASP A 39 -18.82 -31.77 -8.48
CA ASP A 39 -18.82 -33.05 -9.22
C ASP A 39 -18.35 -34.25 -8.41
N GLU A 40 -17.54 -34.08 -7.40
CA GLU A 40 -16.98 -35.19 -6.60
C GLU A 40 -17.71 -35.37 -5.25
N ILE A 41 -18.81 -34.67 -4.98
CA ILE A 41 -19.44 -34.64 -3.66
C ILE A 41 -20.01 -36.00 -3.23
N ASP A 42 -20.52 -36.79 -4.20
CA ASP A 42 -21.14 -38.09 -3.95
C ASP A 42 -20.13 -39.27 -3.96
N GLU A 43 -18.83 -38.95 -4.06
CA GLU A 43 -17.76 -39.94 -4.12
C GLU A 43 -17.03 -40.13 -2.78
N GLY A 44 -17.68 -39.91 -1.65
CA GLY A 44 -17.12 -40.08 -0.32
C GLY A 44 -15.97 -39.09 0.02
N THR A 45 -15.87 -38.02 -0.74
CA THR A 45 -14.78 -37.03 -0.63
C THR A 45 -14.89 -36.12 0.58
N VAL A 46 -16.09 -35.86 1.09
CA VAL A 46 -16.39 -34.96 2.17
C VAL A 46 -17.28 -35.62 3.21
N ASP A 47 -17.27 -35.05 4.41
CA ASP A 47 -18.15 -35.45 5.49
C ASP A 47 -19.42 -34.62 5.45
N PHE A 48 -20.55 -35.22 5.81
CA PHE A 48 -21.86 -34.58 5.87
C PHE A 48 -22.26 -34.33 7.32
N MET A 49 -23.03 -33.31 7.53
CA MET A 49 -23.62 -32.97 8.82
C MET A 49 -25.11 -32.62 8.63
N PRO A 50 -25.93 -32.76 9.66
CA PRO A 50 -27.31 -32.27 9.58
C PRO A 50 -27.33 -30.79 9.26
N ASN A 51 -28.26 -30.38 8.38
CA ASN A 51 -28.51 -28.97 8.15
C ASN A 51 -29.16 -28.34 9.39
N TYR A 52 -29.47 -27.03 9.34
CA TYR A 52 -29.87 -26.24 10.49
C TYR A 52 -31.15 -26.79 11.19
N ASP A 53 -32.09 -27.39 10.48
CA ASP A 53 -33.32 -27.98 11.01
C ASP A 53 -33.26 -29.51 11.19
N GLY A 54 -32.15 -30.13 10.84
CA GLY A 54 -31.93 -31.58 10.92
C GLY A 54 -32.71 -32.42 9.89
N ALA A 55 -33.42 -31.79 8.96
CA ALA A 55 -34.25 -32.50 7.96
C ALA A 55 -33.42 -33.10 6.84
N PHE A 56 -32.29 -32.53 6.53
CA PHE A 56 -31.38 -32.95 5.47
C PHE A 56 -29.92 -32.98 5.92
N GLN A 57 -29.07 -33.62 5.13
CA GLN A 57 -27.62 -33.60 5.32
C GLN A 57 -26.97 -32.59 4.36
N GLU A 58 -26.02 -31.85 4.84
CA GLU A 58 -25.22 -30.93 4.04
C GLU A 58 -23.72 -31.22 4.18
N PRO A 59 -22.90 -30.99 3.16
CA PRO A 59 -21.46 -31.21 3.25
C PRO A 59 -20.81 -30.17 4.16
N GLN A 60 -19.90 -30.60 5.03
CA GLN A 60 -19.10 -29.69 5.87
C GLN A 60 -18.18 -28.79 5.04
N MET A 61 -17.64 -29.33 3.95
CA MET A 61 -16.80 -28.66 2.97
C MET A 61 -17.09 -29.19 1.57
N LEU A 62 -16.84 -28.38 0.55
CA LEU A 62 -16.93 -28.83 -0.83
C LEU A 62 -15.60 -29.46 -1.30
N PRO A 63 -15.61 -30.47 -2.17
CA PRO A 63 -14.42 -31.19 -2.64
C PRO A 63 -13.65 -30.39 -3.71
N ALA A 64 -13.51 -29.10 -3.57
CA ALA A 64 -12.99 -28.13 -4.52
C ALA A 64 -11.76 -28.62 -5.30
N ARG A 65 -11.89 -28.76 -6.62
CA ARG A 65 -10.83 -29.22 -7.52
C ARG A 65 -9.77 -28.17 -7.80
N LEU A 66 -10.05 -26.88 -7.49
CA LEU A 66 -9.12 -25.74 -7.52
C LEU A 66 -9.32 -24.90 -6.26
N PRO A 67 -8.32 -24.09 -5.84
CA PRO A 67 -8.42 -23.25 -4.64
C PRO A 67 -9.29 -22.00 -4.87
N PHE A 68 -10.60 -22.15 -4.88
CA PHE A 68 -11.58 -21.10 -5.19
C PHE A 68 -11.46 -19.86 -4.31
N VAL A 69 -10.93 -19.98 -3.10
CA VAL A 69 -10.65 -18.84 -2.22
C VAL A 69 -9.66 -17.86 -2.85
N LEU A 70 -8.70 -18.36 -3.63
CA LEU A 70 -7.76 -17.52 -4.39
C LEU A 70 -8.34 -17.10 -5.73
N LEU A 71 -9.12 -17.98 -6.40
CA LEU A 71 -9.68 -17.68 -7.73
C LEU A 71 -10.72 -16.56 -7.70
N ASN A 72 -11.62 -16.58 -6.73
CA ASN A 72 -12.71 -15.62 -6.60
C ASN A 72 -12.46 -14.57 -5.51
N GLY A 73 -11.49 -14.81 -4.65
CA GLY A 73 -11.27 -14.00 -3.48
C GLY A 73 -12.39 -14.13 -2.44
N SER A 74 -12.24 -13.41 -1.36
CA SER A 74 -13.23 -13.32 -0.28
C SER A 74 -13.09 -11.99 0.43
N SER A 75 -14.20 -11.34 0.75
CA SER A 75 -14.22 -10.12 1.55
C SER A 75 -15.30 -10.25 2.62
N GLY A 76 -14.98 -9.89 3.85
CA GLY A 76 -15.93 -9.97 4.95
C GLY A 76 -15.38 -9.40 6.25
N ILE A 77 -16.29 -8.95 7.10
CA ILE A 77 -16.00 -8.37 8.41
C ILE A 77 -16.70 -9.23 9.46
N ALA A 78 -15.91 -9.86 10.32
CA ALA A 78 -16.39 -10.59 11.48
C ALA A 78 -16.04 -9.86 12.77
N VAL A 79 -16.54 -10.34 13.91
CA VAL A 79 -16.18 -9.78 15.22
C VAL A 79 -14.71 -10.10 15.51
N GLY A 80 -13.90 -9.06 15.66
CA GLY A 80 -12.47 -9.18 15.99
C GLY A 80 -11.54 -9.49 14.81
N MET A 81 -12.06 -9.73 13.60
CA MET A 81 -11.22 -9.96 12.41
C MET A 81 -11.95 -9.60 11.11
N ALA A 82 -11.18 -9.35 10.08
CA ALA A 82 -11.69 -9.11 8.73
C ALA A 82 -10.84 -9.91 7.74
N THR A 83 -11.43 -10.26 6.61
CA THR A 83 -10.73 -10.86 5.48
C THR A 83 -10.88 -10.01 4.23
N GLU A 84 -9.82 -9.91 3.45
CA GLU A 84 -9.81 -9.26 2.15
C GLU A 84 -8.83 -10.01 1.25
N ILE A 85 -9.31 -11.07 0.61
CA ILE A 85 -8.53 -11.92 -0.28
C ILE A 85 -8.86 -11.50 -1.72
N PRO A 86 -7.92 -10.93 -2.47
CA PRO A 86 -8.17 -10.55 -3.85
C PRO A 86 -8.26 -11.79 -4.76
N PRO A 87 -8.99 -11.72 -5.88
CA PRO A 87 -9.06 -12.80 -6.84
C PRO A 87 -7.78 -12.92 -7.68
N HIS A 88 -7.53 -14.14 -8.21
CA HIS A 88 -6.36 -14.46 -9.02
C HIS A 88 -6.76 -15.22 -10.29
N ASN A 89 -5.86 -15.28 -11.27
CA ASN A 89 -6.06 -15.97 -12.52
C ASN A 89 -5.94 -17.50 -12.34
N ILE A 90 -6.85 -18.27 -12.94
CA ILE A 90 -6.86 -19.75 -12.85
C ILE A 90 -5.56 -20.35 -13.37
N LYS A 91 -5.07 -19.92 -14.56
CA LYS A 91 -3.86 -20.47 -15.17
C LYS A 91 -2.64 -20.27 -14.27
N GLU A 92 -2.54 -19.09 -13.64
CA GLU A 92 -1.44 -18.72 -12.76
C GLU A 92 -1.49 -19.50 -11.42
N VAL A 93 -2.69 -19.58 -10.81
CA VAL A 93 -2.88 -20.34 -9.58
C VAL A 93 -2.62 -21.84 -9.82
N ALA A 94 -3.09 -22.38 -10.93
CA ALA A 94 -2.82 -23.75 -11.31
C ALA A 94 -1.32 -23.98 -11.54
N ALA A 95 -0.63 -23.08 -12.23
CA ALA A 95 0.82 -23.15 -12.44
C ALA A 95 1.59 -23.14 -11.11
N ALA A 96 1.16 -22.32 -10.15
CA ALA A 96 1.73 -22.27 -8.80
C ALA A 96 1.50 -23.60 -8.05
N CYS A 97 0.30 -24.19 -8.12
CA CYS A 97 -0.01 -25.49 -7.54
C CYS A 97 0.82 -26.61 -8.17
N LEU A 98 0.97 -26.61 -9.50
CA LEU A 98 1.80 -27.59 -10.22
C LEU A 98 3.28 -27.48 -9.84
N MET A 99 3.79 -26.25 -9.70
CA MET A 99 5.16 -25.99 -9.25
C MET A 99 5.40 -26.58 -7.85
N LEU A 100 4.48 -26.34 -6.90
CA LEU A 100 4.59 -26.84 -5.53
C LEU A 100 4.42 -28.37 -5.43
N LEU A 101 3.65 -29.01 -6.33
CA LEU A 101 3.57 -30.47 -6.42
C LEU A 101 4.88 -31.09 -6.92
N ASP A 102 5.57 -30.44 -7.86
CA ASP A 102 6.84 -30.89 -8.42
C ASP A 102 8.02 -30.56 -7.48
N LYS A 103 7.99 -29.38 -6.86
CA LYS A 103 9.02 -28.84 -5.96
C LYS A 103 8.39 -28.35 -4.66
N PRO A 104 8.17 -29.22 -3.67
CA PRO A 104 7.55 -28.83 -2.40
C PRO A 104 8.33 -27.77 -1.61
N GLU A 105 9.63 -27.63 -1.85
CA GLU A 105 10.54 -26.64 -1.24
C GLU A 105 10.60 -25.32 -2.00
N ALA A 106 9.81 -25.14 -3.08
CA ALA A 106 9.78 -23.89 -3.83
C ALA A 106 9.45 -22.69 -2.93
N THR A 107 10.19 -21.62 -3.12
CA THR A 107 10.05 -20.38 -2.35
C THR A 107 8.89 -19.53 -2.86
N LEU A 108 8.51 -18.49 -2.08
CA LEU A 108 7.52 -17.51 -2.54
C LEU A 108 7.98 -16.79 -3.81
N ASP A 109 9.28 -16.50 -3.93
CA ASP A 109 9.84 -15.85 -5.12
C ASP A 109 9.71 -16.74 -6.38
N ASP A 110 9.87 -18.05 -6.22
CA ASP A 110 9.63 -19.02 -7.31
C ASP A 110 8.15 -19.02 -7.71
N VAL A 111 7.24 -19.10 -6.75
CA VAL A 111 5.79 -19.04 -6.98
C VAL A 111 5.39 -17.75 -7.67
N MET A 112 5.96 -16.61 -7.30
CA MET A 112 5.68 -15.30 -7.91
C MET A 112 6.17 -15.18 -9.36
N THR A 113 6.98 -16.10 -9.87
CA THR A 113 7.33 -16.13 -11.30
C THR A 113 6.13 -16.51 -12.17
N VAL A 114 5.20 -17.30 -11.63
CA VAL A 114 4.00 -17.79 -12.33
C VAL A 114 2.70 -17.18 -11.80
N LEU A 115 2.71 -16.66 -10.58
CA LEU A 115 1.58 -15.98 -9.92
C LEU A 115 2.04 -14.61 -9.39
N PRO A 116 2.24 -13.61 -10.27
CA PRO A 116 2.92 -12.36 -9.93
C PRO A 116 2.10 -11.43 -9.03
N ALA A 117 0.76 -11.44 -9.17
CA ALA A 117 -0.13 -10.50 -8.47
C ALA A 117 -1.60 -10.96 -8.59
N PRO A 118 -2.54 -10.33 -7.85
CA PRO A 118 -3.97 -10.51 -8.08
C PRO A 118 -4.40 -10.21 -9.51
N ASP A 119 -5.53 -10.77 -9.93
CA ASP A 119 -6.13 -10.55 -11.23
C ASP A 119 -7.61 -10.16 -11.07
N PHE A 120 -7.89 -8.86 -11.21
CA PHE A 120 -9.22 -8.31 -10.92
C PHE A 120 -10.21 -8.52 -12.07
N PRO A 121 -11.51 -8.71 -11.79
CA PRO A 121 -12.52 -8.96 -12.81
C PRO A 121 -12.63 -7.88 -13.89
N MET A 122 -12.39 -6.62 -13.51
CA MET A 122 -12.49 -5.45 -14.38
C MET A 122 -11.16 -5.03 -15.00
N GLY A 123 -10.08 -5.78 -14.75
CA GLY A 123 -8.75 -5.38 -15.19
C GLY A 123 -8.13 -4.29 -14.31
N GLY A 124 -7.70 -3.21 -14.93
CA GLY A 124 -6.92 -2.15 -14.30
C GLY A 124 -5.42 -2.45 -14.31
N GLN A 125 -4.63 -1.58 -13.69
CA GLN A 125 -3.18 -1.70 -13.57
C GLN A 125 -2.74 -1.67 -12.12
N ILE A 126 -2.04 -2.69 -11.66
CA ILE A 126 -1.33 -2.69 -10.38
C ILE A 126 -0.03 -1.93 -10.57
N ILE A 127 0.11 -0.77 -9.89
CA ILE A 127 1.27 0.11 -9.97
C ILE A 127 2.23 -0.03 -8.77
N SER A 128 1.92 -0.91 -7.82
CA SER A 128 2.77 -1.20 -6.66
C SER A 128 4.09 -1.84 -7.07
N LYS A 129 5.15 -1.59 -6.31
CA LYS A 129 6.44 -2.24 -6.50
C LYS A 129 6.32 -3.74 -6.28
N LYS A 130 7.15 -4.50 -7.00
CA LYS A 130 7.20 -5.96 -6.86
C LYS A 130 7.48 -6.40 -5.42
N ASP A 131 8.32 -5.65 -4.70
CA ASP A 131 8.63 -5.92 -3.28
C ASP A 131 7.42 -5.73 -2.37
N ASP A 132 6.57 -4.71 -2.62
CA ASP A 132 5.33 -4.49 -1.85
C ASP A 132 4.35 -5.65 -2.04
N ILE A 133 4.24 -6.17 -3.28
CA ILE A 133 3.38 -7.33 -3.59
C ILE A 133 3.93 -8.58 -2.89
N ARG A 134 5.25 -8.79 -2.96
CA ARG A 134 5.94 -9.90 -2.30
C ARG A 134 5.73 -9.88 -0.79
N ASP A 135 5.90 -8.71 -0.16
CA ASP A 135 5.70 -8.56 1.28
C ASP A 135 4.25 -8.81 1.69
N ALA A 136 3.28 -8.34 0.89
CA ALA A 136 1.87 -8.63 1.12
C ALA A 136 1.57 -10.15 1.05
N TYR A 137 2.12 -10.86 0.10
CA TYR A 137 1.96 -12.31 -0.02
C TYR A 137 2.72 -13.10 1.06
N ARG A 138 3.90 -12.63 1.47
CA ARG A 138 4.70 -13.22 2.52
C ARG A 138 4.07 -13.09 3.90
N THR A 139 3.51 -11.91 4.20
CA THR A 139 2.92 -11.61 5.51
C THR A 139 1.42 -11.92 5.57
N GLY A 140 0.78 -12.12 4.43
CA GLY A 140 -0.67 -12.23 4.32
C GLY A 140 -1.41 -10.90 4.53
N ARG A 141 -0.69 -9.77 4.58
CA ARG A 141 -1.28 -8.44 4.79
C ARG A 141 -0.51 -7.37 4.03
N GLY A 142 -1.24 -6.49 3.36
CA GLY A 142 -0.63 -5.38 2.62
C GLY A 142 -1.67 -4.48 1.97
N THR A 143 -1.18 -3.55 1.16
CA THR A 143 -2.02 -2.66 0.36
C THR A 143 -1.37 -2.50 -1.00
N LEU A 144 -2.12 -2.80 -2.04
CA LEU A 144 -1.71 -2.57 -3.43
C LEU A 144 -2.34 -1.29 -3.96
N LYS A 145 -1.62 -0.60 -4.82
CA LYS A 145 -2.13 0.54 -5.57
C LYS A 145 -2.60 0.06 -6.93
N VAL A 146 -3.85 0.37 -7.26
CA VAL A 146 -4.47 -0.03 -8.53
C VAL A 146 -4.99 1.22 -9.24
N ARG A 147 -4.68 1.33 -10.53
CA ARG A 147 -5.04 2.43 -11.41
C ARG A 147 -5.96 1.96 -12.52
N ALA A 148 -6.86 2.82 -12.95
CA ALA A 148 -7.64 2.65 -14.18
C ALA A 148 -6.71 2.55 -15.40
N ARG A 149 -7.10 1.76 -16.41
CA ARG A 149 -6.44 1.81 -17.73
C ARG A 149 -7.16 2.78 -18.63
N TYR A 150 -6.37 3.54 -19.37
CA TYR A 150 -6.88 4.58 -20.23
C TYR A 150 -6.08 4.66 -21.55
N THR A 151 -6.69 5.27 -22.55
CA THR A 151 -6.07 5.58 -23.85
C THR A 151 -6.43 6.99 -24.26
N PHE A 152 -5.61 7.58 -25.13
CA PHE A 152 -5.93 8.87 -25.75
C PHE A 152 -6.51 8.62 -27.14
N GLU A 153 -7.61 9.29 -27.44
CA GLU A 153 -8.24 9.29 -28.74
C GLU A 153 -8.05 10.66 -29.40
N GLU A 154 -7.40 10.66 -30.57
CA GLU A 154 -7.16 11.88 -31.34
C GLU A 154 -8.40 12.30 -32.10
N MET A 155 -8.73 13.57 -32.03
CA MET A 155 -9.88 14.16 -32.71
C MET A 155 -9.45 15.17 -33.79
N GLN A 156 -10.42 15.60 -34.58
CA GLN A 156 -10.14 16.61 -35.62
C GLN A 156 -9.57 17.92 -35.07
N ARG A 157 -8.73 18.60 -35.84
CA ARG A 157 -8.10 19.90 -35.51
C ARG A 157 -7.16 19.86 -34.29
N GLY A 158 -6.59 18.68 -33.98
CA GLY A 158 -5.65 18.49 -32.87
C GLY A 158 -6.29 18.48 -31.47
N HIS A 159 -7.62 18.31 -31.41
CA HIS A 159 -8.30 17.98 -30.15
C HIS A 159 -8.05 16.52 -29.80
N TRP A 160 -8.17 16.19 -28.54
CA TRP A 160 -8.02 14.85 -28.00
C TRP A 160 -8.99 14.61 -26.84
N ARG A 161 -9.23 13.35 -26.53
CA ARG A 161 -10.00 12.96 -25.35
C ARG A 161 -9.34 11.77 -24.66
N LEU A 162 -9.52 11.68 -23.36
CA LEU A 162 -9.07 10.56 -22.55
C LEU A 162 -10.22 9.57 -22.43
N ILE A 163 -9.95 8.31 -22.77
CA ILE A 163 -10.91 7.21 -22.67
C ILE A 163 -10.42 6.26 -21.59
N VAL A 164 -11.21 6.09 -20.51
CA VAL A 164 -10.96 5.06 -19.50
C VAL A 164 -11.73 3.81 -19.90
N THR A 165 -11.00 2.70 -20.02
CA THR A 165 -11.53 1.41 -20.50
C THR A 165 -11.62 0.36 -19.39
N GLU A 166 -10.86 0.51 -18.30
CA GLU A 166 -10.86 -0.40 -17.17
C GLU A 166 -10.79 0.40 -15.87
N LEU A 167 -11.51 -0.05 -14.84
CA LEU A 167 -11.60 0.62 -13.55
C LEU A 167 -10.95 -0.21 -12.43
N PRO A 168 -10.41 0.44 -11.39
CA PRO A 168 -9.96 -0.27 -10.19
C PRO A 168 -11.09 -1.07 -9.54
N PRO A 169 -10.76 -2.09 -8.73
CA PRO A 169 -11.75 -2.83 -7.96
C PRO A 169 -12.62 -1.91 -7.09
N ASN A 170 -13.89 -2.28 -6.89
CA ASN A 170 -14.86 -1.54 -6.08
C ASN A 170 -15.15 -0.11 -6.58
N THR A 171 -14.83 0.19 -7.84
CA THR A 171 -15.12 1.46 -8.50
C THR A 171 -16.11 1.22 -9.64
N SER A 172 -17.16 2.05 -9.72
CA SER A 172 -18.12 2.04 -10.83
C SER A 172 -17.99 3.32 -11.66
N ALA A 173 -18.51 3.30 -12.89
CA ALA A 173 -18.57 4.47 -13.77
C ALA A 173 -19.29 5.64 -13.09
N GLN A 174 -20.47 5.36 -12.54
CA GLN A 174 -21.29 6.37 -11.85
C GLN A 174 -20.58 6.98 -10.64
N ARG A 175 -19.79 6.17 -9.89
CA ARG A 175 -19.00 6.68 -8.77
C ARG A 175 -17.98 7.72 -9.23
N VAL A 176 -17.25 7.44 -10.30
CA VAL A 176 -16.26 8.38 -10.86
C VAL A 176 -16.94 9.66 -11.33
N LEU A 177 -18.08 9.55 -12.03
CA LEU A 177 -18.87 10.71 -12.46
C LEU A 177 -19.34 11.56 -11.25
N ASN A 178 -19.79 10.93 -10.20
CA ASN A 178 -20.23 11.60 -8.97
C ASN A 178 -19.05 12.33 -8.30
N GLU A 179 -17.88 11.68 -8.19
CA GLU A 179 -16.67 12.28 -7.61
C GLU A 179 -16.22 13.51 -8.42
N VAL A 180 -16.20 13.41 -9.76
CA VAL A 180 -15.91 14.56 -10.62
C VAL A 180 -16.96 15.67 -10.43
N GLY A 181 -18.24 15.31 -10.33
CA GLY A 181 -19.34 16.24 -10.07
C GLY A 181 -19.21 16.94 -8.72
N GLU A 182 -18.78 16.23 -7.67
CA GLU A 182 -18.52 16.81 -6.34
C GLU A 182 -17.34 17.75 -6.34
N ILE A 183 -16.32 17.49 -7.14
CA ILE A 183 -15.14 18.38 -7.28
C ILE A 183 -15.52 19.63 -8.08
N THR A 184 -16.20 19.48 -9.21
CA THR A 184 -16.57 20.60 -10.11
C THR A 184 -17.72 21.44 -9.57
N ASN A 185 -18.63 20.83 -8.81
CA ASN A 185 -19.78 21.51 -8.20
C ASN A 185 -19.95 21.13 -6.70
N PRO A 186 -18.98 21.47 -5.84
CA PRO A 186 -18.99 21.07 -4.44
C PRO A 186 -20.16 21.69 -3.68
N LYS A 187 -20.79 20.89 -2.83
CA LYS A 187 -21.85 21.37 -1.92
C LYS A 187 -21.23 22.03 -0.68
N VAL A 188 -21.85 23.11 -0.21
CA VAL A 188 -21.47 23.75 1.05
C VAL A 188 -21.76 22.79 2.21
N ARG A 189 -20.80 22.57 3.08
CA ARG A 189 -20.98 21.69 4.25
C ARG A 189 -22.08 22.21 5.17
N PRO A 190 -22.92 21.35 5.78
CA PRO A 190 -23.93 21.78 6.73
C PRO A 190 -23.37 22.70 7.83
N GLY A 191 -24.02 23.84 8.06
CA GLY A 191 -23.58 24.84 9.05
C GLY A 191 -22.54 25.85 8.57
N LYS A 192 -22.05 25.77 7.32
CA LYS A 192 -21.17 26.81 6.71
C LYS A 192 -21.94 27.58 5.63
N LYS A 193 -21.58 28.85 5.42
CA LYS A 193 -22.19 29.72 4.40
C LYS A 193 -21.40 29.73 3.08
N THR A 194 -20.16 29.26 3.08
CA THR A 194 -19.26 29.27 1.91
C THR A 194 -18.49 27.97 1.81
N LEU A 195 -17.97 27.68 0.61
CA LEU A 195 -17.06 26.58 0.36
C LEU A 195 -15.74 26.78 1.13
N SER A 196 -15.09 25.70 1.53
CA SER A 196 -13.72 25.77 2.10
C SER A 196 -12.72 26.21 1.02
N ALA A 197 -11.58 26.78 1.44
CA ALA A 197 -10.52 27.17 0.52
C ALA A 197 -10.02 25.97 -0.30
N GLU A 198 -9.88 24.80 0.32
CA GLU A 198 -9.53 23.55 -0.35
C GLU A 198 -10.53 23.15 -1.45
N GLN A 199 -11.85 23.25 -1.14
CA GLN A 199 -12.90 22.97 -2.14
C GLN A 199 -12.87 23.96 -3.30
N GLN A 200 -12.63 25.25 -3.03
CA GLN A 200 -12.53 26.26 -4.07
C GLN A 200 -11.30 26.02 -4.97
N GLN A 201 -10.18 25.68 -4.37
CA GLN A 201 -8.94 25.40 -5.09
C GLN A 201 -9.06 24.14 -5.95
N ALA A 202 -9.57 23.03 -5.39
CA ALA A 202 -9.80 21.78 -6.12
C ALA A 202 -10.76 22.00 -7.30
N LYS A 203 -11.87 22.76 -7.08
CA LYS A 203 -12.80 23.14 -8.14
C LYS A 203 -12.13 23.95 -9.24
N ALA A 204 -11.37 24.97 -8.88
CA ALA A 204 -10.68 25.83 -9.87
C ALA A 204 -9.66 25.04 -10.69
N ALA A 205 -8.86 24.18 -10.03
CA ALA A 205 -7.89 23.32 -10.70
C ALA A 205 -8.56 22.35 -11.68
N MET A 206 -9.62 21.65 -11.26
CA MET A 206 -10.33 20.71 -12.12
C MET A 206 -10.99 21.40 -13.31
N LEU A 207 -11.68 22.53 -13.11
CA LEU A 207 -12.33 23.31 -14.17
C LEU A 207 -11.35 24.03 -15.12
N ALA A 208 -10.09 24.17 -14.73
CA ALA A 208 -9.05 24.65 -15.63
C ALA A 208 -8.64 23.58 -16.67
N LEU A 209 -8.72 22.32 -16.30
CA LEU A 209 -8.28 21.17 -17.11
C LEU A 209 -9.43 20.49 -17.83
N LEU A 210 -10.54 20.20 -17.15
CA LEU A 210 -11.66 19.40 -17.61
C LEU A 210 -12.81 20.28 -18.14
N ASP A 211 -13.33 19.94 -19.32
CA ASP A 211 -14.55 20.51 -19.90
C ASP A 211 -15.76 19.64 -19.56
N THR A 212 -15.77 18.41 -20.04
CA THR A 212 -16.90 17.47 -19.82
C THR A 212 -16.42 16.06 -19.50
N VAL A 213 -17.27 15.32 -18.82
CA VAL A 213 -17.14 13.88 -18.60
C VAL A 213 -18.45 13.19 -18.98
N ARG A 214 -18.35 12.06 -19.71
CA ARG A 214 -19.51 11.27 -20.13
C ARG A 214 -19.25 9.78 -19.92
N ASP A 215 -20.30 9.05 -19.63
CA ASP A 215 -20.31 7.59 -19.68
C ASP A 215 -20.89 7.15 -21.03
N GLU A 216 -20.06 6.53 -21.83
CA GLU A 216 -20.40 5.94 -23.12
C GLU A 216 -20.34 4.40 -23.06
N SER A 217 -20.41 3.82 -21.86
CA SER A 217 -20.38 2.36 -21.66
C SER A 217 -21.60 1.70 -22.29
N ASP A 218 -21.38 0.56 -22.93
CA ASP A 218 -22.44 -0.26 -23.54
C ASP A 218 -22.18 -1.76 -23.30
N LYS A 219 -22.92 -2.64 -23.98
CA LYS A 219 -22.77 -4.10 -23.84
C LYS A 219 -21.47 -4.62 -24.45
N GLU A 220 -20.93 -3.97 -25.45
CA GLU A 220 -19.71 -4.36 -26.15
C GLU A 220 -18.49 -3.78 -25.42
N THR A 221 -18.62 -2.56 -24.93
CA THR A 221 -17.61 -1.85 -24.15
C THR A 221 -18.13 -1.54 -22.74
N PRO A 222 -18.05 -2.51 -21.80
CA PRO A 222 -18.67 -2.40 -20.47
C PRO A 222 -18.13 -1.26 -19.59
N THR A 223 -17.02 -0.63 -19.99
CA THR A 223 -16.47 0.57 -19.38
C THR A 223 -15.90 1.46 -20.48
N ARG A 224 -16.51 2.62 -20.70
CA ARG A 224 -16.04 3.67 -21.59
C ARG A 224 -16.38 5.03 -21.01
N LEU A 225 -15.50 5.52 -20.11
CA LEU A 225 -15.63 6.88 -19.58
C LEU A 225 -14.81 7.82 -20.45
N VAL A 226 -15.44 8.86 -20.95
CA VAL A 226 -14.85 9.85 -21.84
C VAL A 226 -14.66 11.15 -21.08
N PHE A 227 -13.41 11.62 -21.02
CA PHE A 227 -13.04 12.91 -20.43
C PHE A 227 -12.50 13.83 -21.52
N GLU A 228 -13.10 15.00 -21.66
CA GLU A 228 -12.68 16.00 -22.65
C GLU A 228 -11.95 17.15 -21.94
N PRO A 229 -10.72 17.49 -22.38
CA PRO A 229 -9.99 18.62 -21.82
C PRO A 229 -10.61 19.93 -22.28
N LYS A 230 -10.48 20.97 -21.45
CA LYS A 230 -11.04 22.29 -21.71
C LYS A 230 -10.47 22.94 -22.97
N THR A 231 -9.23 22.65 -23.30
CA THR A 231 -8.58 23.09 -24.53
C THR A 231 -7.61 22.00 -25.04
N LYS A 232 -7.32 22.03 -26.34
CA LYS A 232 -6.34 21.11 -26.95
C LYS A 232 -4.91 21.25 -26.40
N ASN A 233 -4.59 22.39 -25.79
CA ASN A 233 -3.25 22.71 -25.29
C ASN A 233 -3.04 22.25 -23.82
N VAL A 234 -4.04 21.64 -23.18
CA VAL A 234 -3.89 21.05 -21.84
C VAL A 234 -2.86 19.93 -21.95
N ASP A 235 -1.89 19.92 -21.04
CA ASP A 235 -0.91 18.87 -20.92
C ASP A 235 -1.57 17.55 -20.54
N ARG A 236 -1.25 16.47 -21.26
CA ARG A 236 -1.91 15.16 -21.10
C ARG A 236 -1.56 14.52 -19.77
N ASP A 237 -0.32 14.61 -19.35
CA ASP A 237 0.15 14.01 -18.11
C ASP A 237 -0.41 14.76 -16.90
N GLU A 238 -0.46 16.10 -16.96
CA GLU A 238 -1.10 16.92 -15.94
C GLU A 238 -2.59 16.60 -15.81
N PHE A 239 -3.29 16.47 -16.95
CA PHE A 239 -4.71 16.12 -16.99
C PHE A 239 -5.00 14.76 -16.36
N VAL A 240 -4.24 13.74 -16.75
CA VAL A 240 -4.37 12.40 -16.21
C VAL A 240 -4.03 12.37 -14.72
N ASN A 241 -2.93 12.99 -14.31
CA ASN A 241 -2.53 13.04 -12.90
C ASN A 241 -3.58 13.72 -12.02
N ALA A 242 -4.19 14.81 -12.49
CA ALA A 242 -5.26 15.49 -11.77
C ALA A 242 -6.49 14.59 -11.55
N LEU A 243 -6.90 13.85 -12.59
CA LEU A 243 -8.02 12.91 -12.50
C LEU A 243 -7.72 11.73 -11.58
N LEU A 244 -6.55 11.10 -11.74
CA LEU A 244 -6.13 9.96 -10.93
C LEU A 244 -5.96 10.31 -9.45
N ALA A 245 -5.40 11.50 -9.16
CA ALA A 245 -5.16 11.95 -7.79
C ALA A 245 -6.44 12.34 -7.03
N GLN A 246 -7.49 12.79 -7.74
CA GLN A 246 -8.70 13.35 -7.13
C GLN A 246 -9.91 12.41 -7.18
N THR A 247 -9.83 11.31 -7.91
CA THR A 247 -10.95 10.38 -8.09
C THR A 247 -10.55 8.94 -7.77
N SER A 248 -11.54 8.04 -7.72
CA SER A 248 -11.31 6.60 -7.57
C SER A 248 -10.70 5.92 -8.80
N LEU A 249 -10.27 6.67 -9.83
CA LEU A 249 -9.50 6.13 -10.95
C LEU A 249 -8.12 5.61 -10.53
N GLU A 250 -7.60 6.04 -9.38
CA GLU A 250 -6.49 5.40 -8.69
C GLU A 250 -6.88 5.15 -7.23
N SER A 251 -6.82 3.91 -6.77
CA SER A 251 -7.27 3.52 -5.45
C SER A 251 -6.31 2.53 -4.78
N ASN A 252 -6.46 2.40 -3.47
CA ASN A 252 -5.76 1.39 -2.69
C ASN A 252 -6.65 0.16 -2.53
N VAL A 253 -6.08 -1.03 -2.76
CA VAL A 253 -6.72 -2.33 -2.52
C VAL A 253 -6.01 -3.01 -1.37
N SER A 254 -6.72 -3.24 -0.29
CA SER A 254 -6.18 -3.94 0.87
C SER A 254 -6.07 -5.44 0.60
N ILE A 255 -5.02 -6.06 1.11
CA ILE A 255 -4.84 -7.51 1.18
C ILE A 255 -4.83 -7.90 2.65
N ASN A 256 -5.66 -8.86 3.01
CA ASN A 256 -5.68 -9.46 4.34
C ASN A 256 -6.11 -10.93 4.21
N LEU A 257 -5.15 -11.81 4.10
CA LEU A 257 -5.35 -13.24 3.83
C LEU A 257 -5.72 -14.00 5.11
N VAL A 258 -6.80 -13.57 5.75
CA VAL A 258 -7.38 -14.24 6.93
C VAL A 258 -8.39 -15.27 6.47
N MET A 259 -8.20 -16.51 6.84
CA MET A 259 -9.10 -17.61 6.49
C MET A 259 -9.10 -18.71 7.55
N VAL A 260 -10.17 -19.51 7.56
CA VAL A 260 -10.24 -20.70 8.39
C VAL A 260 -9.39 -21.79 7.75
N GLY A 261 -8.48 -22.38 8.52
CA GLY A 261 -7.63 -23.46 8.08
C GLY A 261 -8.29 -24.83 8.20
N SER A 262 -7.57 -25.87 7.77
CA SER A 262 -7.97 -27.27 7.92
C SER A 262 -8.17 -27.70 9.39
N ASP A 263 -7.56 -26.96 10.33
CA ASP A 263 -7.73 -27.10 11.78
C ASP A 263 -8.97 -26.39 12.34
N GLY A 264 -9.81 -25.81 11.49
CA GLY A 264 -11.01 -25.06 11.87
C GLY A 264 -10.74 -23.70 12.53
N LYS A 265 -9.48 -23.21 12.56
CA LYS A 265 -9.12 -21.97 13.23
C LYS A 265 -8.84 -20.85 12.21
N PRO A 266 -9.40 -19.65 12.43
CA PRO A 266 -9.09 -18.50 11.57
C PRO A 266 -7.67 -17.99 11.87
N ARG A 267 -6.89 -17.75 10.80
CA ARG A 267 -5.54 -17.18 10.87
C ARG A 267 -5.23 -16.35 9.65
N GLN A 268 -4.35 -15.39 9.82
CA GLN A 268 -3.66 -14.73 8.71
C GLN A 268 -2.58 -15.67 8.19
N LYS A 269 -2.55 -15.91 6.88
CA LYS A 269 -1.65 -16.87 6.22
C LYS A 269 -0.86 -16.21 5.12
N ALA A 270 0.36 -16.68 4.87
CA ALA A 270 1.09 -16.37 3.66
C ALA A 270 0.45 -17.06 2.45
N LEU A 271 0.67 -16.53 1.25
CA LEU A 271 0.13 -17.13 0.02
C LEU A 271 0.59 -18.59 -0.17
N ILE A 272 1.86 -18.86 0.11
CA ILE A 272 2.43 -20.20 -0.01
C ILE A 272 1.80 -21.20 0.96
N ASP A 273 1.46 -20.74 2.17
CA ASP A 273 0.78 -21.59 3.17
C ASP A 273 -0.62 -21.97 2.70
N ILE A 274 -1.34 -21.01 2.08
CA ILE A 274 -2.68 -21.26 1.52
C ILE A 274 -2.61 -22.32 0.41
N LEU A 275 -1.65 -22.19 -0.51
CA LEU A 275 -1.46 -23.14 -1.60
C LEU A 275 -1.10 -24.54 -1.10
N ASN A 276 -0.16 -24.64 -0.17
CA ASN A 276 0.27 -25.91 0.41
C ASN A 276 -0.86 -26.60 1.20
N GLU A 277 -1.62 -25.84 1.98
CA GLU A 277 -2.76 -26.36 2.74
C GLU A 277 -3.86 -26.87 1.81
N TRP A 278 -4.15 -26.13 0.74
CA TRP A 278 -5.10 -26.58 -0.27
C TRP A 278 -4.59 -27.83 -0.99
N LEU A 279 -3.30 -27.93 -1.35
CA LEU A 279 -2.72 -29.11 -1.96
C LEU A 279 -2.83 -30.34 -1.05
N ALA A 280 -2.54 -30.18 0.24
CA ALA A 280 -2.73 -31.25 1.23
C ALA A 280 -4.20 -31.72 1.31
N PHE A 281 -5.13 -30.78 1.34
CA PHE A 281 -6.56 -31.06 1.27
C PHE A 281 -6.94 -31.80 -0.03
N ARG A 282 -6.43 -31.36 -1.19
CA ARG A 282 -6.72 -31.98 -2.48
C ARG A 282 -6.19 -33.43 -2.56
N VAL A 283 -4.98 -33.66 -2.07
CA VAL A 283 -4.40 -35.02 -1.98
C VAL A 283 -5.31 -35.93 -1.13
N GLN A 284 -5.75 -35.46 0.02
CA GLN A 284 -6.67 -36.21 0.88
C GLN A 284 -8.02 -36.46 0.19
N THR A 285 -8.59 -35.47 -0.47
CA THR A 285 -9.86 -35.59 -1.21
C THR A 285 -9.78 -36.60 -2.32
N VAL A 286 -8.72 -36.58 -3.15
CA VAL A 286 -8.50 -37.53 -4.25
C VAL A 286 -8.24 -38.92 -3.71
N ARG A 287 -7.53 -39.05 -2.58
CA ARG A 287 -7.33 -40.37 -1.90
C ARG A 287 -8.66 -40.95 -1.43
N ARG A 288 -9.53 -40.13 -0.79
CA ARG A 288 -10.89 -40.56 -0.38
C ARG A 288 -11.73 -40.99 -1.57
N ARG A 289 -11.76 -40.19 -2.64
CA ARG A 289 -12.43 -40.50 -3.91
C ARG A 289 -11.95 -41.84 -4.48
N THR A 290 -10.65 -42.04 -4.55
CA THR A 290 -10.03 -43.25 -5.09
C THR A 290 -10.39 -44.46 -4.24
N GLN A 291 -10.35 -44.32 -2.91
CA GLN A 291 -10.76 -45.39 -1.99
C GLN A 291 -12.25 -45.74 -2.15
N PHE A 292 -13.11 -44.73 -2.27
CA PHE A 292 -14.55 -44.91 -2.51
C PHE A 292 -14.80 -45.70 -3.81
N ARG A 293 -14.13 -45.29 -4.89
CA ARG A 293 -14.20 -46.00 -6.19
C ARG A 293 -13.70 -47.43 -6.10
N LEU A 294 -12.62 -47.66 -5.36
CA LEU A 294 -12.09 -48.98 -5.11
C LEU A 294 -13.10 -49.85 -4.36
N THR A 295 -13.69 -49.34 -3.27
CA THR A 295 -14.72 -50.02 -2.50
C THR A 295 -15.89 -50.40 -3.37
N LYS A 296 -16.43 -49.46 -4.15
CA LYS A 296 -17.54 -49.73 -5.09
C LYS A 296 -17.17 -50.75 -6.18
N THR A 297 -15.95 -50.70 -6.67
CA THR A 297 -15.43 -51.67 -7.65
C THR A 297 -15.33 -53.07 -7.04
N VAL A 298 -14.82 -53.22 -5.82
CA VAL A 298 -14.71 -54.47 -5.10
C VAL A 298 -16.09 -55.04 -4.76
N GLU A 299 -17.03 -54.22 -4.28
CA GLU A 299 -18.43 -54.61 -4.04
C GLU A 299 -19.08 -55.15 -5.32
N ARG A 300 -18.85 -54.50 -6.47
CA ARG A 300 -19.40 -54.93 -7.75
C ARG A 300 -18.75 -56.22 -8.24
N ILE A 301 -17.44 -56.37 -8.11
CA ILE A 301 -16.72 -57.61 -8.41
C ILE A 301 -17.29 -58.76 -7.59
N HIS A 302 -17.47 -58.56 -6.28
CA HIS A 302 -18.00 -59.57 -5.37
C HIS A 302 -19.38 -60.07 -5.83
N ILE A 303 -20.30 -59.19 -6.19
CA ILE A 303 -21.61 -59.58 -6.74
C ILE A 303 -21.47 -60.35 -8.05
N LEU A 304 -20.63 -59.90 -8.97
CA LEU A 304 -20.44 -60.52 -10.26
C LEU A 304 -19.75 -61.91 -10.17
N GLU A 305 -18.84 -62.08 -9.21
CA GLU A 305 -18.23 -63.39 -8.94
C GLU A 305 -19.29 -64.39 -8.48
N GLY A 306 -20.23 -64.01 -7.61
CA GLY A 306 -21.38 -64.83 -7.24
C GLY A 306 -22.25 -65.20 -8.43
N ARG A 307 -22.60 -64.25 -9.27
CA ARG A 307 -23.38 -64.50 -10.52
C ARG A 307 -22.65 -65.37 -11.51
N HIS A 308 -21.33 -65.21 -11.64
CA HIS A 308 -20.52 -66.09 -12.51
C HIS A 308 -20.49 -67.48 -12.02
N LEU A 309 -20.36 -67.71 -10.71
CA LEU A 309 -20.41 -69.05 -10.10
C LEU A 309 -21.77 -69.73 -10.37
N VAL A 310 -22.88 -69.01 -10.22
CA VAL A 310 -24.24 -69.50 -10.54
C VAL A 310 -24.37 -69.81 -12.01
N TYR A 311 -23.86 -68.99 -12.88
CA TYR A 311 -23.89 -69.19 -14.32
C TYR A 311 -23.19 -70.51 -14.72
N LEU A 312 -22.03 -70.82 -14.11
CA LEU A 312 -21.29 -72.11 -14.33
C LEU A 312 -22.00 -73.33 -13.76
N ASN A 313 -22.88 -73.16 -12.78
CA ASN A 313 -23.58 -74.27 -12.05
C ASN A 313 -25.09 -74.10 -12.11
N LEU A 314 -25.64 -73.65 -13.23
CA LEU A 314 -27.01 -73.15 -13.33
C LEU A 314 -28.05 -74.22 -12.98
N ASP A 315 -27.89 -75.42 -13.49
CA ASP A 315 -28.86 -76.53 -13.27
C ASP A 315 -28.91 -76.91 -11.78
N GLU A 316 -27.77 -76.98 -11.11
CA GLU A 316 -27.68 -77.29 -9.69
C GLU A 316 -28.29 -76.21 -8.81
N VAL A 317 -28.01 -74.97 -9.14
CA VAL A 317 -28.60 -73.75 -8.41
C VAL A 317 -30.12 -73.75 -8.56
N ILE A 318 -30.67 -73.99 -9.76
CA ILE A 318 -32.12 -74.04 -9.98
C ILE A 318 -32.75 -75.22 -9.21
N ALA A 319 -32.09 -76.42 -9.17
CA ALA A 319 -32.59 -77.53 -8.40
C ALA A 319 -32.66 -77.17 -6.90
N ILE A 320 -31.60 -76.59 -6.32
CA ILE A 320 -31.60 -76.20 -4.93
C ILE A 320 -32.68 -75.13 -4.62
N ILE A 321 -32.86 -74.14 -5.47
CA ILE A 321 -33.93 -73.11 -5.27
C ILE A 321 -35.33 -73.70 -5.29
N ARG A 322 -35.56 -74.80 -6.06
CA ARG A 322 -36.87 -75.44 -6.18
C ARG A 322 -37.17 -76.46 -5.09
N GLU A 323 -36.14 -77.15 -4.55
CA GLU A 323 -36.28 -78.28 -3.67
C GLU A 323 -35.99 -78.02 -2.20
N ALA A 324 -35.21 -76.98 -1.90
CA ALA A 324 -34.89 -76.58 -0.51
C ALA A 324 -36.00 -75.81 0.18
N ASP A 325 -36.25 -76.10 1.45
CA ASP A 325 -37.21 -75.35 2.31
C ASP A 325 -36.67 -73.92 2.56
N ASP A 326 -35.36 -73.78 2.70
CA ASP A 326 -34.64 -72.46 2.76
C ASP A 326 -33.56 -72.43 1.67
N PRO A 327 -33.85 -71.84 0.49
CA PRO A 327 -32.89 -71.74 -0.60
C PRO A 327 -31.65 -70.95 -0.26
N LYS A 328 -31.75 -69.93 0.65
CA LYS A 328 -30.64 -69.09 1.06
C LYS A 328 -29.59 -69.93 1.82
N GLU A 329 -30.01 -70.63 2.87
CA GLU A 329 -29.09 -71.47 3.64
C GLU A 329 -28.51 -72.62 2.79
N ALA A 330 -29.34 -73.22 1.94
CA ALA A 330 -28.91 -74.36 1.08
C ALA A 330 -27.83 -73.95 0.05
N LEU A 331 -27.98 -72.74 -0.56
CA LEU A 331 -27.00 -72.17 -1.48
C LEU A 331 -25.69 -71.85 -0.79
N MET A 332 -25.74 -71.25 0.41
CA MET A 332 -24.54 -70.89 1.21
C MET A 332 -23.83 -72.22 1.70
N ALA A 333 -24.55 -73.21 2.03
CA ALA A 333 -23.96 -74.51 2.42
C ALA A 333 -23.28 -75.24 1.25
N ARG A 334 -23.84 -75.09 0.06
CA ARG A 334 -23.35 -75.81 -1.12
C ARG A 334 -22.22 -75.13 -1.87
N PHE A 335 -22.30 -73.79 -1.96
CA PHE A 335 -21.37 -72.93 -2.69
C PHE A 335 -20.66 -71.96 -1.76
N PRO A 336 -19.41 -71.53 -2.02
CA PRO A 336 -18.70 -70.55 -1.23
C PRO A 336 -19.23 -69.13 -1.54
N LEU A 337 -20.53 -68.93 -1.27
CA LEU A 337 -21.23 -67.65 -1.50
C LEU A 337 -21.45 -66.89 -0.19
N SER A 338 -21.30 -65.61 -0.22
CA SER A 338 -21.71 -64.76 0.89
C SER A 338 -23.22 -64.54 0.88
N GLU A 339 -23.76 -64.12 2.01
CA GLU A 339 -25.18 -63.76 2.16
C GLU A 339 -25.64 -62.74 1.10
N ILE A 340 -24.82 -61.66 0.90
CA ILE A 340 -25.10 -60.62 -0.09
C ILE A 340 -25.13 -61.19 -1.52
N GLN A 341 -24.24 -62.11 -1.84
CA GLN A 341 -24.24 -62.80 -3.15
C GLN A 341 -25.49 -63.68 -3.32
N VAL A 342 -25.89 -64.41 -2.31
CA VAL A 342 -27.07 -65.28 -2.37
C VAL A 342 -28.36 -64.46 -2.51
N GLU A 343 -28.50 -63.33 -1.78
CA GLU A 343 -29.63 -62.41 -1.93
C GLU A 343 -29.72 -61.89 -3.35
N ASP A 344 -28.60 -61.41 -3.90
CA ASP A 344 -28.53 -60.95 -5.29
C ASP A 344 -28.89 -62.05 -6.30
N ILE A 345 -28.44 -63.28 -6.05
CA ILE A 345 -28.73 -64.46 -6.90
C ILE A 345 -30.23 -64.77 -6.89
N LEU A 346 -30.88 -64.77 -5.73
CA LEU A 346 -32.31 -65.03 -5.60
C LEU A 346 -33.19 -63.98 -6.27
N GLU A 347 -32.68 -62.76 -6.43
CA GLU A 347 -33.36 -61.67 -7.15
C GLU A 347 -33.10 -61.68 -8.67
N ILE A 348 -32.26 -62.58 -9.20
CA ILE A 348 -31.95 -62.64 -10.63
C ILE A 348 -33.22 -63.00 -11.44
N ARG A 349 -33.51 -62.15 -12.42
CA ARG A 349 -34.60 -62.43 -13.36
C ARG A 349 -34.21 -63.53 -14.34
N LEU A 350 -35.12 -64.47 -14.64
CA LEU A 350 -34.85 -65.62 -15.54
C LEU A 350 -34.20 -65.25 -16.88
N ARG A 351 -34.59 -64.10 -17.45
CA ARG A 351 -33.99 -63.55 -18.69
C ARG A 351 -32.52 -63.26 -18.59
N GLN A 352 -31.97 -63.05 -17.40
CA GLN A 352 -30.56 -62.75 -17.14
C GLN A 352 -29.69 -64.01 -17.04
N LEU A 353 -30.29 -65.21 -17.11
CA LEU A 353 -29.59 -66.52 -17.12
C LEU A 353 -29.21 -66.97 -18.54
N ALA A 354 -29.50 -66.14 -19.57
CA ALA A 354 -29.14 -66.46 -20.94
C ALA A 354 -27.63 -66.53 -21.19
N ARG A 355 -27.15 -67.41 -22.08
CA ARG A 355 -25.73 -67.61 -22.40
C ARG A 355 -24.95 -66.28 -22.73
N LEU A 356 -25.59 -65.33 -23.42
CA LEU A 356 -24.98 -64.01 -23.73
C LEU A 356 -24.69 -63.16 -22.50
N VAL A 357 -25.38 -63.38 -21.38
CA VAL A 357 -25.18 -62.66 -20.13
C VAL A 357 -23.91 -63.16 -19.43
N GLY A 358 -23.58 -64.48 -19.47
CA GLY A 358 -22.34 -65.04 -18.94
C GLY A 358 -21.11 -64.37 -19.57
N ILE A 359 -21.06 -64.26 -20.89
CA ILE A 359 -19.94 -63.64 -21.61
C ILE A 359 -19.80 -62.15 -21.20
N LYS A 360 -20.92 -61.47 -20.97
CA LYS A 360 -20.89 -60.08 -20.49
C LYS A 360 -20.37 -59.95 -19.07
N ILE A 361 -20.70 -60.88 -18.17
CA ILE A 361 -20.21 -60.92 -16.80
C ILE A 361 -18.70 -61.16 -16.78
N GLU A 362 -18.18 -62.09 -17.58
CA GLU A 362 -16.73 -62.30 -17.68
C GLU A 362 -15.98 -61.06 -18.19
N ALA A 363 -16.50 -60.40 -19.23
CA ALA A 363 -15.93 -59.18 -19.77
C ALA A 363 -15.95 -58.02 -18.73
N GLU A 364 -17.07 -57.85 -18.02
CA GLU A 364 -17.21 -56.86 -16.97
C GLU A 364 -16.27 -57.15 -15.80
N LEU A 365 -16.13 -58.43 -15.36
CA LEU A 365 -15.18 -58.80 -14.31
C LEU A 365 -13.74 -58.54 -14.71
N ALA A 366 -13.36 -58.81 -15.96
CA ALA A 366 -11.99 -58.54 -16.44
C ALA A 366 -11.68 -57.06 -16.42
N GLU A 367 -12.64 -56.20 -16.83
CA GLU A 367 -12.49 -54.74 -16.81
C GLU A 367 -12.43 -54.18 -15.38
N LEU A 368 -13.32 -54.66 -14.49
CA LEU A 368 -13.34 -54.23 -13.09
C LEU A 368 -12.07 -54.66 -12.35
N ASN A 369 -11.54 -55.85 -12.59
CA ASN A 369 -10.27 -56.31 -12.00
C ASN A 369 -9.09 -55.47 -12.47
N LYS A 370 -9.07 -55.06 -13.74
CA LYS A 370 -8.08 -54.13 -14.25
C LYS A 370 -8.22 -52.74 -13.57
N THR A 371 -9.44 -52.27 -13.40
CA THR A 371 -9.75 -51.02 -12.70
C THR A 371 -9.32 -51.10 -11.22
N LYS A 372 -9.67 -52.18 -10.50
CA LYS A 372 -9.24 -52.45 -9.14
C LYS A 372 -7.72 -52.34 -8.98
N SER A 373 -6.98 -53.11 -9.83
CA SER A 373 -5.51 -53.09 -9.79
C SER A 373 -4.93 -51.68 -10.07
N SER A 374 -5.56 -50.89 -10.94
CA SER A 374 -5.16 -49.52 -11.21
C SER A 374 -5.39 -48.61 -10.01
N LEU A 375 -6.55 -48.72 -9.33
CA LEU A 375 -6.89 -47.93 -8.13
C LEU A 375 -6.00 -48.30 -6.93
N GLU A 376 -5.74 -49.61 -6.72
CA GLU A 376 -4.82 -50.08 -5.67
C GLU A 376 -3.40 -49.56 -5.88
N ARG A 377 -2.89 -49.61 -7.12
CA ARG A 377 -1.58 -49.07 -7.47
C ARG A 377 -1.51 -47.56 -7.26
N LEU A 378 -2.60 -46.84 -7.56
CA LEU A 378 -2.70 -45.39 -7.33
C LEU A 378 -2.67 -45.04 -5.85
N LEU A 379 -3.40 -45.80 -5.00
CA LEU A 379 -3.41 -45.61 -3.54
C LEU A 379 -2.07 -45.95 -2.90
N GLY A 380 -1.34 -46.90 -3.48
CA GLY A 380 -0.03 -47.36 -3.00
C GLY A 380 1.16 -46.47 -3.38
N SER A 381 0.96 -45.42 -4.20
CA SER A 381 2.05 -44.58 -4.70
C SER A 381 1.71 -43.11 -4.65
N GLU A 382 2.39 -42.37 -3.76
CA GLU A 382 2.26 -40.90 -3.69
C GLU A 382 2.61 -40.22 -5.01
N LYS A 383 3.65 -40.70 -5.70
CA LYS A 383 4.05 -40.12 -6.99
C LYS A 383 2.94 -40.26 -8.04
N LEU A 384 2.27 -41.42 -8.10
CA LEU A 384 1.16 -41.60 -9.05
C LEU A 384 -0.05 -40.76 -8.66
N MET A 385 -0.30 -40.58 -7.36
CA MET A 385 -1.35 -39.72 -6.84
C MET A 385 -1.09 -38.25 -7.22
N ASN A 386 0.11 -37.76 -6.97
CA ASN A 386 0.49 -36.39 -7.32
C ASN A 386 0.44 -36.12 -8.84
N ASN A 387 0.85 -37.12 -9.65
CA ASN A 387 0.75 -37.02 -11.11
C ASN A 387 -0.72 -36.96 -11.59
N LEU A 388 -1.62 -37.72 -10.95
CA LEU A 388 -3.05 -37.63 -11.26
C LEU A 388 -3.61 -36.27 -10.93
N ILE A 389 -3.30 -35.76 -9.72
CA ILE A 389 -3.74 -34.44 -9.27
C ILE A 389 -3.19 -33.33 -10.20
N ALA A 390 -1.91 -33.42 -10.56
CA ALA A 390 -1.29 -32.47 -11.49
C ALA A 390 -2.00 -32.47 -12.85
N LYS A 391 -2.33 -33.66 -13.38
CA LYS A 391 -3.07 -33.79 -14.64
C LYS A 391 -4.46 -33.16 -14.54
N GLU A 392 -5.19 -33.42 -13.45
CA GLU A 392 -6.52 -32.83 -13.23
C GLU A 392 -6.47 -31.30 -13.12
N ILE A 393 -5.53 -30.76 -12.35
CA ILE A 393 -5.33 -29.29 -12.22
C ILE A 393 -5.03 -28.68 -13.60
N ALA A 394 -4.11 -29.29 -14.37
CA ALA A 394 -3.76 -28.80 -15.70
C ALA A 394 -4.95 -28.83 -16.66
N GLN A 395 -5.76 -29.89 -16.61
CA GLN A 395 -6.95 -30.03 -17.43
C GLN A 395 -8.00 -28.97 -17.07
N ASP A 396 -8.28 -28.80 -15.78
CA ASP A 396 -9.25 -27.81 -15.28
C ASP A 396 -8.80 -26.37 -15.64
N ALA A 397 -7.49 -26.09 -15.52
CA ALA A 397 -6.94 -24.81 -15.92
C ALA A 397 -7.02 -24.54 -17.43
N ALA A 398 -6.87 -25.58 -18.26
CA ALA A 398 -7.03 -25.48 -19.71
C ALA A 398 -8.49 -25.26 -20.13
N GLU A 399 -9.44 -25.91 -19.44
CA GLU A 399 -10.87 -25.84 -19.76
C GLU A 399 -11.50 -24.50 -19.31
N TYR A 400 -11.15 -24.02 -18.10
CA TYR A 400 -11.83 -22.87 -17.46
C TYR A 400 -10.95 -21.61 -17.39
N GLY A 401 -9.66 -21.70 -17.71
CA GLY A 401 -8.73 -20.58 -17.63
C GLY A 401 -8.89 -19.60 -18.77
N ASP A 402 -8.77 -18.32 -18.44
CA ASP A 402 -8.72 -17.20 -19.38
C ASP A 402 -7.39 -16.44 -19.23
N GLU A 403 -7.19 -15.44 -20.09
CA GLU A 403 -6.01 -14.58 -20.02
C GLU A 403 -6.13 -13.61 -18.84
N ARG A 404 -4.96 -13.19 -18.31
CA ARG A 404 -4.88 -12.14 -17.28
C ARG A 404 -5.53 -10.85 -17.79
N ARG A 405 -6.34 -10.23 -16.95
CA ARG A 405 -7.00 -8.95 -17.23
C ARG A 405 -6.22 -7.78 -16.65
N THR A 406 -5.69 -7.92 -15.45
CA THR A 406 -5.01 -6.86 -14.73
C THR A 406 -3.56 -6.73 -15.19
N LEU A 407 -3.16 -5.56 -15.66
CA LEU A 407 -1.77 -5.25 -15.97
C LEU A 407 -0.96 -5.11 -14.68
N VAL A 408 0.22 -5.72 -14.63
CA VAL A 408 1.15 -5.57 -13.50
C VAL A 408 2.38 -4.83 -14.00
N GLU A 409 2.42 -3.54 -13.74
CA GLU A 409 3.50 -2.66 -14.19
C GLU A 409 3.67 -1.52 -13.19
N GLU A 410 4.86 -1.41 -12.60
CA GLU A 410 5.18 -0.41 -11.61
C GLU A 410 5.07 1.01 -12.20
N ALA A 411 4.41 1.90 -11.48
CA ALA A 411 4.35 3.32 -11.82
C ALA A 411 4.32 4.19 -10.57
N ALA A 412 4.72 5.45 -10.72
CA ALA A 412 4.58 6.43 -9.65
C ALA A 412 3.10 6.68 -9.36
N ARG A 413 2.77 6.88 -8.08
CA ARG A 413 1.43 7.30 -7.68
C ARG A 413 1.13 8.67 -8.27
N ALA A 414 -0.10 8.87 -8.73
CA ALA A 414 -0.56 10.19 -9.14
C ALA A 414 -0.62 11.11 -7.89
N GLU A 415 0.14 12.18 -7.93
CA GLU A 415 0.08 13.26 -6.95
C GLU A 415 -0.39 14.50 -7.69
N MET A 416 -1.34 15.24 -7.09
CA MET A 416 -1.58 16.59 -7.58
C MET A 416 -0.28 17.36 -7.38
N GLY A 417 0.46 17.57 -8.46
CA GLY A 417 1.41 18.65 -8.49
C GLY A 417 0.59 19.91 -8.21
N GLN A 418 0.65 20.43 -6.99
CA GLN A 418 0.42 21.84 -6.85
C GLN A 418 1.49 22.45 -7.75
N SER A 419 1.10 22.96 -8.89
CA SER A 419 1.90 23.91 -9.63
C SER A 419 1.97 25.17 -8.76
N VAL A 420 2.74 25.06 -7.67
CA VAL A 420 3.20 26.21 -6.92
C VAL A 420 4.15 26.87 -7.88
N LEU A 421 3.75 27.99 -8.45
CA LEU A 421 4.64 28.83 -9.23
C LEU A 421 5.90 29.03 -8.39
N ASP A 422 7.02 28.54 -8.90
CA ASP A 422 8.30 28.62 -8.19
C ASP A 422 8.84 30.05 -8.25
N GLU A 423 8.34 30.91 -7.33
CA GLU A 423 8.67 32.31 -7.25
C GLU A 423 9.57 32.61 -6.04
N PRO A 424 10.51 33.56 -6.17
CA PRO A 424 11.26 34.05 -5.02
C PRO A 424 10.32 34.80 -4.07
N VAL A 425 10.43 34.50 -2.77
CA VAL A 425 9.63 35.14 -1.72
C VAL A 425 10.46 35.41 -0.48
N THR A 426 10.08 36.43 0.26
CA THR A 426 10.60 36.74 1.61
C THR A 426 9.53 36.38 2.63
N VAL A 427 9.78 35.39 3.45
CA VAL A 427 8.94 35.01 4.60
C VAL A 427 9.32 35.90 5.78
N VAL A 428 8.35 36.56 6.39
CA VAL A 428 8.54 37.45 7.54
C VAL A 428 7.70 36.97 8.71
N ILE A 429 8.35 36.80 9.86
CA ILE A 429 7.71 36.35 11.11
C ILE A 429 7.92 37.45 12.18
N SER A 430 6.85 37.85 12.82
CA SER A 430 6.88 38.84 13.92
C SER A 430 7.31 38.17 15.24
N GLN A 431 7.66 39.02 16.24
CA GLN A 431 7.99 38.54 17.60
C GLN A 431 6.86 37.74 18.27
N LYS A 432 5.60 38.04 17.93
CA LYS A 432 4.41 37.33 18.43
C LYS A 432 4.02 36.11 17.56
N GLY A 433 4.84 35.75 16.54
CA GLY A 433 4.61 34.60 15.72
C GLY A 433 3.56 34.76 14.62
N PHE A 434 3.29 35.98 14.14
CA PHE A 434 2.51 36.22 12.93
C PHE A 434 3.42 36.04 11.71
N VAL A 435 3.02 35.22 10.75
CA VAL A 435 3.78 34.88 9.55
C VAL A 435 3.07 35.38 8.30
N ARG A 436 3.85 35.86 7.33
CA ARG A 436 3.41 36.28 5.99
C ARG A 436 4.53 36.11 4.98
N SER A 437 4.20 36.02 3.70
CA SER A 437 5.17 35.96 2.61
C SER A 437 5.01 37.15 1.68
N ARG A 438 6.12 37.70 1.17
CA ARG A 438 6.16 38.78 0.17
C ARG A 438 6.92 38.29 -1.05
N THR A 439 6.36 38.50 -2.23
CA THR A 439 7.01 38.14 -3.50
C THR A 439 8.29 38.98 -3.69
N GLY A 440 9.36 38.32 -4.11
CA GLY A 440 10.70 38.87 -4.30
C GLY A 440 11.61 38.76 -3.06
N HIS A 441 12.91 38.93 -3.31
CA HIS A 441 13.98 39.01 -2.30
C HIS A 441 14.40 40.47 -2.08
N GLY A 442 15.30 40.73 -1.10
CA GLY A 442 15.86 42.07 -0.83
C GLY A 442 14.92 42.99 -0.09
N HIS A 443 13.85 42.48 0.53
CA HIS A 443 12.93 43.31 1.31
C HIS A 443 13.47 43.58 2.71
N ASP A 444 13.57 44.86 3.09
CA ASP A 444 13.83 45.22 4.48
C ASP A 444 12.57 44.99 5.33
N ALA A 445 12.58 43.86 6.04
CA ALA A 445 11.47 43.48 6.89
C ALA A 445 11.35 44.32 8.17
N THR A 446 12.38 45.08 8.57
CA THR A 446 12.39 45.90 9.79
C THR A 446 11.50 47.13 9.63
N VAL A 447 11.33 47.63 8.41
CA VAL A 447 10.49 48.80 8.10
C VAL A 447 9.05 48.46 7.77
N MET A 448 8.68 47.17 7.77
CA MET A 448 7.30 46.73 7.52
C MET A 448 6.38 47.07 8.71
N THR A 449 5.09 47.24 8.43
CA THR A 449 4.08 47.43 9.49
C THR A 449 3.74 46.13 10.20
N TYR A 450 3.63 46.22 11.52
CA TYR A 450 3.24 45.10 12.39
C TYR A 450 2.01 45.47 13.23
N LYS A 451 1.33 44.50 13.80
CA LYS A 451 0.22 44.77 14.75
C LYS A 451 0.70 45.61 15.91
N MET A 452 -0.23 46.39 16.49
CA MET A 452 0.06 47.23 17.65
C MET A 452 0.67 46.39 18.80
N GLY A 453 1.85 46.77 19.25
CA GLY A 453 2.62 46.04 20.28
C GLY A 453 3.31 44.76 19.79
N ASP A 454 3.50 44.59 18.48
CA ASP A 454 4.32 43.58 17.87
C ASP A 454 5.46 44.21 17.05
N ALA A 455 6.49 43.45 16.74
CA ALA A 455 7.67 43.93 16.04
C ALA A 455 8.27 42.87 15.14
N PHE A 456 9.24 43.24 14.30
CA PHE A 456 10.03 42.32 13.52
C PHE A 456 10.68 41.24 14.39
N GLY A 457 10.56 39.96 14.00
CA GLY A 457 11.22 38.82 14.62
C GLY A 457 12.34 38.29 13.76
N VAL A 458 12.00 37.60 12.65
CA VAL A 458 12.95 36.98 11.72
C VAL A 458 12.39 37.04 10.29
N ALA A 459 13.28 37.09 9.30
CA ALA A 459 12.93 36.94 7.89
C ALA A 459 13.83 35.95 7.18
N PHE A 460 13.27 35.25 6.19
CA PHE A 460 13.96 34.26 5.36
C PHE A 460 13.69 34.55 3.88
N GLU A 461 14.74 34.60 3.08
CA GLU A 461 14.63 34.64 1.62
C GLU A 461 14.61 33.19 1.11
N CYS A 462 13.53 32.82 0.43
CA CYS A 462 13.28 31.45 -0.01
C CYS A 462 12.39 31.46 -1.26
N ARG A 463 11.91 30.29 -1.65
CA ARG A 463 10.98 30.14 -2.77
C ARG A 463 9.64 29.64 -2.27
N THR A 464 8.59 29.86 -3.06
CA THR A 464 7.24 29.37 -2.75
C THR A 464 7.19 27.84 -2.59
N THR A 465 8.09 27.13 -3.25
CA THR A 465 8.22 25.66 -3.19
C THR A 465 8.96 25.15 -1.95
N ASP A 466 9.60 26.02 -1.17
CA ASP A 466 10.36 25.65 0.02
C ASP A 466 9.46 25.31 1.22
N GLN A 467 10.07 24.66 2.20
CA GLN A 467 9.44 24.32 3.48
C GLN A 467 10.03 25.21 4.59
N MET A 468 9.16 25.65 5.50
CA MET A 468 9.59 26.30 6.74
C MET A 468 9.41 25.34 7.90
N VAL A 469 10.41 25.21 8.76
CA VAL A 469 10.35 24.41 9.98
C VAL A 469 10.28 25.32 11.21
N ALA A 470 9.33 25.04 12.10
CA ALA A 470 9.21 25.64 13.41
C ALA A 470 9.62 24.63 14.48
N VAL A 471 10.44 25.04 15.45
CA VAL A 471 10.93 24.19 16.54
C VAL A 471 10.32 24.68 17.85
N ALA A 472 9.77 23.76 18.64
CA ALA A 472 9.12 24.07 19.92
C ALA A 472 10.01 23.71 21.13
N ASP A 473 9.70 24.32 22.27
CA ASP A 473 10.41 24.14 23.52
C ASP A 473 10.28 22.74 24.16
N ASN A 474 9.32 21.94 23.68
CA ASN A 474 9.13 20.52 24.06
C ASN A 474 9.91 19.52 23.16
N GLY A 475 10.69 20.01 22.18
CA GLY A 475 11.47 19.18 21.27
C GLY A 475 10.74 18.69 20.02
N ARG A 476 9.50 19.12 19.79
CA ARG A 476 8.76 18.84 18.57
C ARG A 476 9.15 19.81 17.46
N VAL A 477 9.11 19.30 16.24
CA VAL A 477 9.30 20.10 15.02
C VAL A 477 8.04 20.04 14.17
N TYR A 478 7.71 21.16 13.54
CA TYR A 478 6.53 21.34 12.70
C TYR A 478 6.96 21.85 11.35
N THR A 479 6.30 21.40 10.29
CA THR A 479 6.60 21.80 8.91
C THR A 479 5.43 22.56 8.31
N ILE A 480 5.72 23.68 7.66
CA ILE A 480 4.75 24.56 6.99
C ILE A 480 5.27 24.81 5.57
N ALA A 481 4.45 24.54 4.56
CA ALA A 481 4.80 24.88 3.19
C ALA A 481 4.78 26.41 3.02
N VAL A 482 5.79 26.97 2.38
CA VAL A 482 5.87 28.42 2.14
C VAL A 482 4.72 28.90 1.25
N SER A 483 4.25 28.05 0.33
CA SER A 483 3.06 28.29 -0.50
C SER A 483 1.77 28.55 0.29
N ASP A 484 1.66 28.00 1.49
CA ASP A 484 0.44 28.10 2.31
C ASP A 484 0.39 29.42 3.11
N LEU A 485 1.49 30.17 3.12
CA LEU A 485 1.60 31.42 3.89
C LEU A 485 0.81 32.56 3.24
N PRO A 486 0.13 33.39 4.04
CA PRO A 486 -0.63 34.52 3.52
C PRO A 486 0.28 35.59 2.89
N SER A 487 -0.22 36.25 1.84
CA SER A 487 0.51 37.35 1.22
C SER A 487 0.69 38.52 2.20
N ALA A 488 1.77 39.32 2.01
CA ALA A 488 2.14 40.44 2.88
C ALA A 488 1.22 41.67 2.82
N ARG A 489 0.03 41.56 2.22
CA ARG A 489 -0.97 42.66 2.16
C ARG A 489 -1.69 42.92 3.50
N GLY A 490 -1.35 42.21 4.57
CA GLY A 490 -1.95 42.35 5.90
C GLY A 490 -0.95 42.04 7.00
N ASP A 491 -1.43 41.93 8.24
CA ASP A 491 -0.61 41.63 9.43
C ASP A 491 -0.08 40.19 9.47
N GLY A 492 -0.47 39.33 8.51
CA GLY A 492 -0.19 37.88 8.50
C GLY A 492 -1.16 37.09 9.37
N LEU A 493 -0.91 35.79 9.47
CA LEU A 493 -1.66 34.85 10.31
C LEU A 493 -0.73 34.28 11.40
N PRO A 494 -1.28 33.96 12.60
CA PRO A 494 -0.48 33.28 13.62
C PRO A 494 -0.01 31.93 13.12
N VAL A 495 1.23 31.53 13.42
CA VAL A 495 1.82 30.24 13.03
C VAL A 495 0.94 29.07 13.49
N ASN A 496 0.25 29.20 14.63
CA ASN A 496 -0.69 28.19 15.13
C ASN A 496 -1.90 27.91 14.22
N SER A 497 -2.13 28.73 13.19
CA SER A 497 -3.15 28.45 12.16
C SER A 497 -2.72 27.34 11.20
N PHE A 498 -1.42 27.08 11.08
CA PHE A 498 -0.84 26.09 10.17
C PHE A 498 -0.42 24.79 10.87
N ILE A 499 -0.25 24.79 12.19
CA ILE A 499 0.23 23.69 13.01
C ILE A 499 -0.68 23.44 14.20
N ASP A 500 -0.72 22.21 14.70
CA ASP A 500 -1.46 21.83 15.92
C ASP A 500 -0.47 21.83 17.10
N LEU A 501 -0.22 23.05 17.66
CA LEU A 501 0.71 23.22 18.77
C LEU A 501 0.10 22.69 20.07
N GLU A 502 0.87 21.92 20.83
CA GLU A 502 0.43 21.39 22.13
C GLU A 502 0.21 22.54 23.14
N LYS A 503 -0.82 22.42 24.00
CA LYS A 503 -1.12 23.45 25.02
C LYS A 503 0.06 23.66 25.97
N GLY A 504 0.44 24.92 26.17
CA GLY A 504 1.53 25.30 27.05
C GLY A 504 2.93 25.22 26.43
N THR A 505 3.02 24.92 25.13
CA THR A 505 4.28 24.86 24.36
C THR A 505 4.45 26.14 23.56
N ASN A 506 5.70 26.62 23.41
CA ASN A 506 6.04 27.80 22.63
C ASN A 506 7.02 27.44 21.51
N ILE A 507 6.92 28.13 20.39
CA ILE A 507 7.92 28.06 19.33
C ILE A 507 9.16 28.87 19.74
N ILE A 508 10.33 28.25 19.67
CA ILE A 508 11.60 28.85 20.06
C ILE A 508 12.43 29.34 18.89
N GLY A 509 12.14 28.87 17.69
CA GLY A 509 12.86 29.27 16.49
C GLY A 509 12.26 28.70 15.22
N TYR A 510 12.66 29.31 14.11
CA TYR A 510 12.26 28.95 12.76
C TYR A 510 13.49 28.78 11.89
N CYS A 511 13.42 27.95 10.87
CA CYS A 511 14.44 27.85 9.84
C CYS A 511 13.83 27.49 8.47
N VAL A 512 14.47 27.98 7.43
CA VAL A 512 14.23 27.65 6.03
C VAL A 512 15.59 27.37 5.40
N ALA A 513 15.71 26.27 4.68
CA ALA A 513 16.94 25.83 4.03
C ALA A 513 16.63 24.86 2.90
N LYS A 514 17.62 24.48 2.11
CA LYS A 514 17.48 23.40 1.13
C LYS A 514 17.39 22.05 1.83
N PRO A 515 16.72 21.05 1.26
CA PRO A 515 16.53 19.74 1.89
C PRO A 515 17.81 19.08 2.41
N ASP A 516 18.92 19.24 1.71
CA ASP A 516 20.21 18.62 2.03
C ASP A 516 21.13 19.49 2.89
N ASP A 517 20.73 20.75 3.19
CA ASP A 517 21.51 21.62 4.05
C ASP A 517 21.58 21.06 5.48
N ARG A 518 22.71 21.25 6.14
CA ARG A 518 22.93 20.84 7.52
C ARG A 518 22.32 21.83 8.50
N VAL A 519 21.75 21.32 9.59
CA VAL A 519 21.16 22.11 10.68
C VAL A 519 21.76 21.64 12.00
N VAL A 520 22.23 22.56 12.82
CA VAL A 520 22.70 22.31 14.18
C VAL A 520 21.54 22.47 15.15
N MET A 521 21.32 21.44 15.97
CA MET A 521 20.34 21.41 17.06
C MET A 521 21.08 21.28 18.38
N ALA A 522 20.76 22.16 19.35
CA ALA A 522 21.46 22.18 20.64
C ALA A 522 20.50 22.45 21.81
N THR A 523 20.96 22.11 23.03
CA THR A 523 20.26 22.38 24.28
C THR A 523 21.13 23.19 25.24
N SER A 524 20.51 23.88 26.19
CA SER A 524 21.21 24.70 27.19
C SER A 524 22.11 23.88 28.12
N GLU A 525 21.98 22.57 28.18
CA GLU A 525 22.88 21.66 28.91
C GLU A 525 24.19 21.35 28.16
N GLY A 526 24.40 21.96 26.99
CA GLY A 526 25.60 21.72 26.20
C GLY A 526 25.58 20.48 25.33
N MET A 527 24.40 19.87 25.13
CA MET A 527 24.20 18.72 24.24
C MET A 527 23.73 19.18 22.85
N GLY A 528 24.03 18.42 21.80
CA GLY A 528 23.54 18.72 20.46
C GLY A 528 23.97 17.73 19.41
N PHE A 529 23.50 17.95 18.18
CA PHE A 529 23.77 17.13 17.01
C PHE A 529 23.56 17.91 15.72
N ILE A 530 23.96 17.34 14.60
CA ILE A 530 23.68 17.85 13.26
C ILE A 530 22.67 16.93 12.59
N CYS A 531 21.77 17.48 11.79
CA CYS A 531 20.87 16.73 10.90
C CYS A 531 20.77 17.43 9.54
N GLN A 532 20.20 16.78 8.54
CA GLN A 532 19.81 17.44 7.29
C GLN A 532 18.47 18.15 7.49
N PHE A 533 18.23 19.24 6.77
CA PHE A 533 16.99 20.01 6.91
C PHE A 533 15.75 19.15 6.59
N LYS A 534 15.82 18.27 5.59
CA LYS A 534 14.75 17.30 5.27
C LYS A 534 14.43 16.34 6.42
N ASP A 535 15.39 16.05 7.29
CA ASP A 535 15.16 15.18 8.45
C ASP A 535 14.22 15.83 9.48
N LEU A 536 14.01 17.15 9.42
CA LEU A 536 13.08 17.89 10.28
C LEU A 536 11.63 17.84 9.78
N PHE A 537 11.36 17.39 8.55
CA PHE A 537 10.03 17.43 7.95
C PHE A 537 9.06 16.50 8.67
N ALA A 538 7.96 17.08 9.17
CA ALA A 538 6.84 16.37 9.78
C ALA A 538 5.71 16.20 8.75
N ARG A 539 5.13 15.00 8.65
CA ARG A 539 4.05 14.69 7.70
C ARG A 539 2.67 15.14 8.17
N VAL A 540 2.53 15.44 9.45
CA VAL A 540 1.25 15.79 10.08
C VAL A 540 1.35 17.16 10.78
N ARG A 541 0.23 17.88 10.86
CA ARG A 541 0.15 19.22 11.51
C ARG A 541 0.52 19.19 12.99
N ALA A 542 0.34 18.06 13.67
CA ALA A 542 0.73 17.85 15.06
C ALA A 542 2.26 17.74 15.25
N GLY A 543 3.06 17.85 14.15
CA GLY A 543 4.50 17.77 14.21
C GLY A 543 5.03 16.39 14.62
N LYS A 544 6.34 16.29 14.80
CA LYS A 544 7.00 15.07 15.29
C LYS A 544 8.01 15.39 16.39
N ASN A 545 8.21 14.46 17.32
CA ASN A 545 9.30 14.53 18.30
C ASN A 545 10.63 14.35 17.57
N PHE A 546 11.55 15.29 17.72
CA PHE A 546 12.84 15.25 17.07
C PHE A 546 14.01 15.44 18.04
N ILE A 547 13.89 16.38 18.99
CA ILE A 547 14.84 16.48 20.08
C ILE A 547 14.24 15.73 21.28
N LYS A 548 15.05 14.92 21.98
CA LYS A 548 14.59 14.25 23.19
C LYS A 548 14.10 15.31 24.18
N ALA A 549 12.89 15.14 24.71
CA ALA A 549 12.30 16.08 25.63
C ALA A 549 13.29 16.48 26.74
N PRO A 550 13.53 17.78 26.94
CA PRO A 550 14.51 18.26 27.90
C PRO A 550 14.07 17.92 29.34
N GLU A 551 15.03 17.66 30.21
CA GLU A 551 14.78 17.55 31.64
C GLU A 551 14.32 18.90 32.21
N LYS A 552 13.67 18.87 33.38
CA LYS A 552 13.14 20.11 33.99
C LYS A 552 14.25 21.16 34.19
N GLY A 553 14.08 22.32 33.55
CA GLY A 553 15.07 23.42 33.57
C GLY A 553 15.99 23.51 32.36
N VAL A 554 16.05 22.50 31.52
CA VAL A 554 16.86 22.54 30.27
C VAL A 554 16.03 23.16 29.14
N LYS A 555 16.64 24.09 28.39
CA LYS A 555 16.01 24.75 27.23
C LYS A 555 16.59 24.20 25.93
N ILE A 556 15.76 24.08 24.92
CA ILE A 556 16.20 23.84 23.54
C ILE A 556 16.61 25.19 22.95
N LEU A 557 17.70 25.24 22.23
CA LEU A 557 18.19 26.43 21.55
C LEU A 557 17.59 26.53 20.13
N PRO A 558 17.45 27.76 19.57
CA PRO A 558 16.97 27.93 18.21
C PRO A 558 17.84 27.16 17.19
N PRO A 559 17.23 26.52 16.17
CA PRO A 559 17.97 25.78 15.14
C PRO A 559 18.89 26.72 14.35
N GLN A 560 20.09 26.24 13.98
CA GLN A 560 21.06 27.00 13.21
C GLN A 560 21.37 26.29 11.89
N VAL A 561 21.00 26.92 10.77
CA VAL A 561 21.33 26.42 9.43
C VAL A 561 22.82 26.68 9.15
N VAL A 562 23.49 25.68 8.61
CA VAL A 562 24.90 25.77 8.20
C VAL A 562 24.98 26.36 6.80
N ALA A 563 25.48 27.58 6.68
CA ALA A 563 25.69 28.22 5.39
C ALA A 563 26.93 27.64 4.65
N ASN A 564 26.96 27.82 3.34
CA ASN A 564 28.10 27.38 2.51
C ASN A 564 29.40 28.04 3.00
N GLY A 565 30.46 27.24 3.19
CA GLY A 565 31.77 27.68 3.67
C GLY A 565 31.94 27.60 5.18
N GLN A 566 30.90 27.42 5.96
CA GLN A 566 30.98 27.24 7.41
C GLN A 566 31.41 25.81 7.75
N THR A 567 32.57 25.66 8.38
CA THR A 567 33.13 24.38 8.76
C THR A 567 33.35 24.24 10.27
N LEU A 568 33.30 25.36 11.00
CA LEU A 568 33.53 25.39 12.44
C LEU A 568 32.21 25.62 13.20
N LEU A 569 32.16 25.05 14.42
CA LEU A 569 31.06 25.31 15.37
C LEU A 569 31.62 26.14 16.54
N ALA A 570 30.98 27.28 16.81
CA ALA A 570 31.25 28.12 17.95
C ALA A 570 30.19 27.92 19.03
N CYS A 571 30.59 27.46 20.19
CA CYS A 571 29.79 27.28 21.39
C CYS A 571 30.10 28.39 22.39
N LEU A 572 29.09 29.20 22.75
CA LEU A 572 29.22 30.31 23.71
C LEU A 572 28.39 29.97 24.95
N SER A 573 29.00 30.05 26.15
CA SER A 573 28.30 29.87 27.41
C SER A 573 27.77 31.21 27.96
N GLU A 574 26.80 31.14 28.87
CA GLU A 574 26.28 32.36 29.57
C GLU A 574 27.35 33.10 30.41
N GLU A 575 28.40 32.39 30.87
CA GLU A 575 29.51 32.95 31.60
C GLU A 575 30.55 33.62 30.66
N GLY A 576 30.34 33.57 29.32
CA GLY A 576 31.22 34.19 28.33
C GLY A 576 32.44 33.34 27.96
N ARG A 577 32.35 32.02 28.12
CA ARG A 577 33.37 31.10 27.58
C ARG A 577 33.02 30.75 26.14
N LEU A 578 34.00 30.82 25.27
CA LEU A 578 33.93 30.45 23.87
C LEU A 578 34.76 29.22 23.55
N LEU A 579 34.17 28.24 22.90
CA LEU A 579 34.82 27.04 22.37
C LEU A 579 34.50 26.95 20.88
N ILE A 580 35.58 26.79 20.07
CA ILE A 580 35.44 26.66 18.61
C ILE A 580 36.14 25.36 18.19
N TYR A 581 35.48 24.57 17.34
CA TYR A 581 36.05 23.30 16.84
C TYR A 581 35.40 22.90 15.49
N ASP A 582 36.00 21.91 14.83
CA ASP A 582 35.53 21.39 13.56
C ASP A 582 34.14 20.75 13.73
N MET A 583 33.16 21.15 12.90
CA MET A 583 31.84 20.61 12.90
C MET A 583 31.77 19.10 12.64
N ASN A 584 32.76 18.52 11.98
CA ASN A 584 32.82 17.07 11.73
C ASN A 584 32.97 16.25 13.02
N GLU A 585 33.37 16.88 14.15
CA GLU A 585 33.36 16.23 15.46
C GLU A 585 31.97 16.03 16.04
N VAL A 586 30.96 16.67 15.47
CA VAL A 586 29.56 16.57 15.93
C VAL A 586 28.84 15.44 15.19
N ARG A 587 28.19 14.58 15.94
CA ARG A 587 27.46 13.43 15.37
C ARG A 587 26.26 13.88 14.56
N THR A 588 26.10 13.28 13.37
CA THR A 588 24.88 13.44 12.55
C THR A 588 23.82 12.45 13.00
N LEU A 589 22.58 12.94 13.27
CA LEU A 589 21.44 12.15 13.72
C LEU A 589 20.20 12.44 12.85
N PRO A 590 19.96 11.65 11.79
CA PRO A 590 18.78 11.84 10.91
C PRO A 590 17.45 11.63 11.63
N GLY A 591 17.41 10.78 12.66
CA GLY A 591 16.22 10.52 13.48
C GLY A 591 16.03 11.43 14.68
N GLY A 592 16.92 12.42 14.87
CA GLY A 592 16.95 13.26 16.07
C GLY A 592 17.45 12.54 17.33
N GLY A 593 17.24 13.12 18.50
CA GLY A 593 17.65 12.53 19.77
C GLY A 593 18.21 13.52 20.80
N LYS A 594 19.02 13.04 21.77
CA LYS A 594 19.71 13.88 22.77
C LYS A 594 21.02 14.50 22.21
N GLY A 595 21.67 13.81 21.28
CA GLY A 595 22.94 14.26 20.70
C GLY A 595 24.15 13.86 21.56
N VAL A 596 25.24 14.61 21.34
CA VAL A 596 26.53 14.49 22.02
C VAL A 596 26.86 15.77 22.77
N VAL A 597 27.77 15.71 23.74
CA VAL A 597 28.28 16.89 24.45
C VAL A 597 28.98 17.81 23.45
N LEU A 598 28.49 19.03 23.27
CA LEU A 598 29.11 20.05 22.43
C LEU A 598 30.18 20.83 23.22
N MET A 599 29.84 21.24 24.44
CA MET A 599 30.69 21.99 25.35
C MET A 599 30.53 21.45 26.77
N ASP A 600 31.61 21.23 27.49
CA ASP A 600 31.62 20.87 28.91
C ASP A 600 31.35 22.10 29.75
N LEU A 601 30.23 22.07 30.47
CA LEU A 601 29.69 23.17 31.27
C LEU A 601 29.81 22.86 32.75
N ASN A 602 30.01 23.86 33.59
CA ASN A 602 29.91 23.71 35.04
C ASN A 602 28.46 23.47 35.46
N LEU A 603 28.25 22.95 36.68
CA LEU A 603 26.89 22.56 37.17
C LEU A 603 25.84 23.69 37.11
N THR A 604 26.26 24.95 37.20
CA THR A 604 25.37 26.14 37.18
C THR A 604 25.42 26.88 35.85
N GLU A 605 26.25 26.46 34.90
CA GLU A 605 26.47 27.14 33.66
C GLU A 605 25.60 26.56 32.56
N THR A 606 25.12 27.41 31.68
CA THR A 606 24.30 27.01 30.54
C THR A 606 24.95 27.42 29.21
N LEU A 607 24.72 26.61 28.17
CA LEU A 607 25.06 26.98 26.82
C LEU A 607 24.05 28.06 26.34
N LEU A 608 24.59 29.19 25.93
CA LEU A 608 23.80 30.31 25.40
C LEU A 608 23.43 30.05 23.94
N LEU A 609 24.40 29.64 23.13
CA LEU A 609 24.19 29.34 21.71
C LEU A 609 25.31 28.44 21.16
N ALA A 610 25.00 27.75 20.06
CA ALA A 610 25.93 26.96 19.25
C ALA A 610 25.73 27.35 17.79
N LYS A 611 26.61 28.16 17.22
CA LYS A 611 26.47 28.70 15.85
C LYS A 611 27.57 28.19 14.93
N PRO A 612 27.20 27.77 13.69
CA PRO A 612 28.17 27.55 12.62
C PRO A 612 28.88 28.85 12.25
N ILE A 613 30.20 28.79 12.07
CA ILE A 613 31.00 29.94 11.68
C ILE A 613 31.99 29.53 10.58
N ASP A 614 32.51 30.51 9.86
CA ASP A 614 33.63 30.31 8.92
C ASP A 614 34.99 30.49 9.60
N VAL A 615 36.05 30.19 8.86
CA VAL A 615 37.42 30.25 9.36
C VAL A 615 37.98 31.66 9.51
N GLU A 616 37.27 32.69 9.01
CA GLU A 616 37.69 34.10 9.11
C GLU A 616 37.46 34.68 10.49
N GLY A 617 36.49 34.12 11.22
CA GLY A 617 36.16 34.55 12.58
C GLY A 617 34.71 34.90 12.81
N VAL A 618 34.41 35.50 13.96
CA VAL A 618 33.08 35.80 14.40
C VAL A 618 33.06 37.11 15.18
N LEU A 619 31.94 37.87 15.06
CA LEU A 619 31.68 39.06 15.84
C LEU A 619 30.82 38.70 17.05
N VAL A 620 31.37 38.77 18.25
CA VAL A 620 30.61 38.60 19.50
C VAL A 620 29.88 39.90 19.79
N THR A 621 28.57 39.83 19.97
CA THR A 621 27.73 41.00 20.31
C THR A 621 27.10 40.81 21.69
N GLY A 622 26.77 41.91 22.36
CA GLY A 622 26.15 41.86 23.68
C GLY A 622 25.84 43.23 24.28
N ILE A 623 25.48 43.21 25.54
CA ILE A 623 24.98 44.40 26.23
C ILE A 623 25.95 44.78 27.35
N GLY A 624 26.49 46.03 27.27
CA GLY A 624 27.35 46.61 28.27
C GLY A 624 26.58 47.34 29.38
N ARG A 625 27.30 47.94 30.36
CA ARG A 625 26.71 48.74 31.42
C ARG A 625 25.91 49.91 30.81
N GLY A 626 24.69 50.11 31.30
CA GLY A 626 23.76 51.14 30.81
C GLY A 626 23.00 50.76 29.53
N GLY A 627 22.91 49.44 29.15
CA GLY A 627 22.09 48.95 28.04
C GLY A 627 22.67 49.23 26.63
N LYS A 628 23.95 49.71 26.55
CA LYS A 628 24.59 49.98 25.27
C LYS A 628 25.08 48.69 24.60
N GLU A 629 24.79 48.53 23.31
CA GLU A 629 25.33 47.45 22.51
C GLU A 629 26.84 47.52 22.43
N ARG A 630 27.50 46.35 22.48
CA ARG A 630 28.94 46.19 22.42
C ARG A 630 29.26 45.06 21.46
N GLU A 631 30.37 45.20 20.78
CA GLU A 631 30.90 44.23 19.80
C GLU A 631 32.35 43.91 20.07
N TYR A 632 32.75 42.65 19.85
CA TYR A 632 34.10 42.16 19.96
C TYR A 632 34.39 41.20 18.82
N ALA A 633 35.34 41.55 17.95
CA ALA A 633 35.70 40.76 16.79
C ALA A 633 36.75 39.69 17.15
N VAL A 634 36.35 38.47 17.11
CA VAL A 634 37.21 37.27 17.22
C VAL A 634 37.74 36.96 15.82
N LYS A 635 38.84 37.59 15.43
CA LYS A 635 39.54 37.39 14.15
C LYS A 635 40.46 36.20 14.23
N LYS A 636 41.05 35.75 13.10
CA LYS A 636 41.83 34.52 12.92
C LYS A 636 42.83 34.21 14.05
N ALA A 637 43.65 35.18 14.50
CA ALA A 637 44.63 34.95 15.58
C ALA A 637 43.97 34.70 16.95
N VAL A 638 42.82 35.37 17.25
CA VAL A 638 42.06 35.20 18.49
C VAL A 638 41.20 33.94 18.37
N LEU A 639 40.74 33.61 17.16
CA LEU A 639 39.96 32.41 16.87
C LEU A 639 40.79 31.15 17.19
N GLU A 640 42.06 31.11 16.73
CA GLU A 640 42.99 30.00 17.03
C GLU A 640 43.18 29.80 18.54
N TYR A 641 43.18 30.88 19.34
CA TYR A 641 43.22 30.78 20.80
C TYR A 641 42.02 30.06 21.38
N HIS A 642 40.81 30.27 20.85
CA HIS A 642 39.57 29.62 21.29
C HIS A 642 39.29 28.26 20.63
N MET A 643 40.12 27.84 19.68
CA MET A 643 40.02 26.49 19.08
C MET A 643 40.37 25.39 20.08
N GLY A 644 39.66 24.30 19.95
CA GLY A 644 39.85 23.10 20.78
C GLY A 644 39.12 21.90 20.17
N HIS A 645 38.86 20.93 20.97
CA HIS A 645 38.06 19.76 20.60
C HIS A 645 36.67 19.82 21.27
N ARG A 646 35.71 19.18 20.67
CA ARG A 646 34.36 19.00 21.24
C ARG A 646 34.43 18.48 22.69
N ALA A 647 33.42 18.84 23.49
CA ALA A 647 33.33 18.43 24.90
C ALA A 647 34.46 18.98 25.80
N ARG A 648 35.08 20.12 25.45
CA ARG A 648 35.97 20.89 26.32
C ARG A 648 35.22 22.10 26.87
N LYS A 649 35.78 22.71 27.97
CA LYS A 649 35.17 23.85 28.68
C LYS A 649 35.20 25.18 27.92
N GLY A 650 36.03 25.27 26.90
CA GLY A 650 36.28 26.56 26.23
C GLY A 650 37.11 27.54 27.07
N LYS A 651 37.45 28.68 26.48
CA LYS A 651 38.24 29.73 27.12
C LYS A 651 37.43 31.01 27.30
N GLN A 652 37.68 31.72 28.38
CA GLN A 652 37.00 33.00 28.69
C GLN A 652 37.27 34.03 27.60
N LEU A 653 36.23 34.76 27.16
CA LEU A 653 36.39 35.91 26.31
C LEU A 653 36.91 37.08 27.14
N ASP A 654 37.87 37.86 26.59
CA ASP A 654 38.39 39.07 27.23
C ASP A 654 37.45 40.26 26.99
N ILE A 655 36.25 40.16 27.59
CA ILE A 655 35.22 41.19 27.52
C ILE A 655 34.69 41.51 28.92
N ARG A 656 34.37 42.79 29.19
CA ARG A 656 33.80 43.28 30.48
C ARG A 656 32.29 43.51 30.45
N TRP A 657 31.57 42.83 29.50
CA TRP A 657 30.16 42.93 29.28
C TRP A 657 29.57 41.54 28.95
N LYS A 658 28.26 41.39 29.02
CA LYS A 658 27.61 40.08 28.80
C LYS A 658 27.45 39.87 27.30
N ALA A 659 28.06 38.80 26.77
CA ALA A 659 27.85 38.35 25.41
C ALA A 659 26.43 37.78 25.26
N THR A 660 25.76 38.10 24.17
CA THR A 660 24.38 37.64 23.90
C THR A 660 24.22 36.96 22.57
N ASP A 661 25.08 37.26 21.58
CA ASP A 661 24.97 36.65 20.25
C ASP A 661 26.33 36.60 19.54
N LEU A 662 26.41 35.76 18.49
CA LEU A 662 27.51 35.65 17.55
C LEU A 662 27.00 35.98 16.15
N LYS A 663 27.66 36.93 15.47
CA LYS A 663 27.34 37.38 14.10
C LYS A 663 28.53 37.12 13.17
N PRO A 664 28.32 36.93 11.86
CA PRO A 664 29.41 36.92 10.89
C PRO A 664 30.23 38.22 10.95
N LEU A 665 31.53 38.14 10.70
CA LEU A 665 32.32 39.35 10.53
C LEU A 665 31.84 40.15 9.31
N PRO A 666 31.75 41.50 9.38
CA PRO A 666 31.39 42.30 8.24
C PRO A 666 32.43 42.12 7.13
N LYS A 667 32.02 41.73 5.94
CA LYS A 667 32.89 41.68 4.75
C LYS A 667 33.34 43.12 4.47
N LYS A 668 34.65 43.34 4.33
CA LYS A 668 35.18 44.59 3.79
C LYS A 668 34.61 44.76 2.38
N GLU A 669 33.86 45.82 2.14
CA GLU A 669 33.56 46.27 0.79
C GLU A 669 34.88 46.49 0.06
N ALA A 670 35.07 45.85 -1.07
CA ALA A 670 36.19 46.14 -1.97
C ALA A 670 36.01 47.59 -2.44
N GLN A 671 36.89 48.45 -2.01
CA GLN A 671 37.02 49.79 -2.57
C GLN A 671 37.31 49.61 -4.07
N THR A 672 36.36 49.96 -4.90
CA THR A 672 36.58 50.24 -6.32
C THR A 672 37.48 51.44 -6.43
N GLU A 673 38.74 51.22 -6.80
CA GLU A 673 39.63 52.27 -7.26
C GLU A 673 39.04 52.86 -8.55
N ASP A 674 38.58 54.14 -8.45
CA ASP A 674 38.34 55.00 -9.56
C ASP A 674 39.66 55.25 -10.32
N SER A 675 39.83 54.65 -11.45
CA SER A 675 40.74 55.11 -12.48
C SER A 675 39.96 55.90 -13.55
N GLN A 676 39.98 57.23 -13.38
CA GLN A 676 39.82 58.18 -14.47
C GLN A 676 40.90 57.90 -15.51
N ASP A 677 40.48 57.64 -16.73
CA ASP A 677 41.10 58.15 -17.94
C ASP A 677 40.12 58.09 -19.09
N THR A 678 39.74 59.31 -19.50
CA THR A 678 39.11 59.60 -20.80
C THR A 678 40.22 59.75 -21.86
N PRO A 679 40.00 59.38 -23.12
CA PRO A 679 39.94 60.39 -24.18
C PRO A 679 38.73 60.24 -25.11
N GLN A 680 38.24 61.41 -25.48
CA GLN A 680 37.30 61.70 -26.57
C GLN A 680 37.89 61.35 -27.94
N GLU A 681 37.05 60.92 -28.85
CA GLU A 681 36.72 61.44 -30.20
C GLU A 681 36.36 60.33 -31.20
N PRO A 682 35.73 60.60 -32.34
CA PRO A 682 34.55 61.43 -32.60
C PRO A 682 33.45 60.70 -33.38
N SER A 683 32.35 61.42 -33.54
CA SER A 683 31.20 61.13 -34.40
C SER A 683 31.51 60.76 -35.83
N GLU A 684 30.76 59.82 -36.42
CA GLU A 684 30.28 59.93 -37.82
C GLU A 684 28.90 59.26 -37.95
N THR A 685 28.03 60.04 -38.52
CA THR A 685 26.70 59.80 -39.02
C THR A 685 26.69 58.89 -40.22
N LEU A 686 25.48 58.27 -40.46
CA LEU A 686 24.82 57.94 -41.71
C LEU A 686 24.63 56.44 -42.03
N PHE A 687 23.52 56.02 -42.04
CA PHE A 687 22.36 55.67 -42.90
C PHE A 687 21.41 54.73 -42.15
#